data_a7abca01488d5a119fd6a8e1277d70d3
#
_entry.id   a7abca01488d5a119fd6a8e1277d70d3
#
_cell.length_a   1.000
_cell.length_b   1.000
_cell.length_c   1.000
_cell.angle_alpha   90.00
_cell.angle_beta   90.00
_cell.angle_gamma   90.00
#
_symmetry.space_group_name_H-M   'P 1'
#
loop_
_entity.id
_entity.type
_entity.pdbx_description
1 polymer ?
#
loop_
_entity_poly.entity_id
_entity_poly.type
_entity_poly.pdbx_seq_one_letter_code
_entity_poly.pdbx_strand_id
1 'polypeptide(L)'
;AKYVNQHISNQPAGGFVFNPLVGTYTFPRGGDWNGYKSNFETYNGELNANVQNWVTTTDETNSNPYWLLNRERPVVERNRYEFGGSIKYQIIDGLSLTGRMRYERADEHYVRNHYASSYGNKYTYGKMDDNRYFSEQLYADLLAQYNHTWDDFSLNATLGTSMMQTRSNNVSLLYEQSKFVAPGNGGAYYPNIFNPSNFYKNGTTMGLERKRLNSVFGAVTFGFKEALFLDVTARNDWSSALAYTDGYSFFYPSVGASLLLNRFVDMGRNIDLFKFRGSYSIVGNDVPVYKTNPRYTYGDQGAINPPKSVPFRTLKPEKTHSFEVGFDGEFFQHRLHVNATYYKTNTKNQYFEVTLPWESGYKSQFVNAGNVQNQGFELTAGWFQDFGNEFTWSTDLNLSYNDNKIIELFDGIQDGVTVSNLGGAKVILYEGGQYGDLYVRTLKRDESGKLVTETPEGADYQIPVNGGEQNSDLKYMGNMNSKWNMGWNNTFRYKDLTLSMLIDFRIGGKVVSMTEATLDGYGVSERTGRARDRGYVMREGIKFSNVKAYYDVVGATSFNSVYNVEDYVYDATNVRMREISLGYTFRNLFGQSKNLTLAFIARNLFFFYKDAPMDPDVSMGTGNGLQGFDVFNLPTTRSFGLNVKLNF
;
A
#
# COMPACT_ATOMS: atom_id res chain seq x y z
N ALA A 1 -3.69 16.58 -25.47
CA ALA A 1 -3.14 17.25 -24.30
C ALA A 1 -4.11 17.13 -23.12
N LYS A 2 -3.59 16.99 -21.91
CA LYS A 2 -4.38 16.95 -20.67
C LYS A 2 -3.73 17.84 -19.63
N TYR A 3 -4.55 18.59 -18.90
CA TYR A 3 -4.14 19.35 -17.74
C TYR A 3 -5.00 18.97 -16.54
N VAL A 4 -4.38 18.76 -15.40
CA VAL A 4 -5.06 18.47 -14.13
C VAL A 4 -4.47 19.36 -13.05
N ASN A 5 -5.34 20.11 -12.39
CA ASN A 5 -5.00 20.86 -11.17
C ASN A 5 -5.70 20.20 -9.99
N GLN A 6 -4.98 20.02 -8.89
CA GLN A 6 -5.50 19.47 -7.65
C GLN A 6 -5.05 20.32 -6.47
N HIS A 7 -5.99 20.69 -5.63
CA HIS A 7 -5.74 21.28 -4.33
C HIS A 7 -6.22 20.31 -3.27
N ILE A 8 -5.30 19.83 -2.42
CA ILE A 8 -5.57 18.81 -1.41
C ILE A 8 -5.19 19.38 -0.04
N SER A 9 -6.10 19.29 0.92
CA SER A 9 -5.85 19.66 2.31
C SER A 9 -6.46 18.60 3.23
N ASN A 10 -5.71 17.52 3.47
CA ASN A 10 -6.16 16.38 4.25
C ASN A 10 -5.26 16.16 5.47
N GLN A 11 -5.88 15.79 6.59
CA GLN A 11 -5.15 15.27 7.75
C GLN A 11 -4.64 13.86 7.46
N PRO A 12 -3.60 13.39 8.18
CA PRO A 12 -3.18 11.99 8.12
C PRO A 12 -4.36 11.04 8.35
N ALA A 13 -4.47 10.03 7.52
CA ALA A 13 -5.52 9.02 7.57
C ALA A 13 -5.16 7.81 8.43
N GLY A 14 -3.98 7.80 9.02
CA GLY A 14 -3.43 6.74 9.88
C GLY A 14 -2.10 7.17 10.48
N GLY A 15 -1.57 6.36 11.40
CA GLY A 15 -0.38 6.68 12.15
C GLY A 15 -0.67 7.50 13.42
N PHE A 16 0.36 7.73 14.20
CA PHE A 16 0.23 8.47 15.47
C PHE A 16 0.41 9.97 15.32
N VAL A 17 1.30 10.39 14.41
CA VAL A 17 1.75 11.79 14.34
C VAL A 17 0.73 12.67 13.62
N PHE A 18 0.30 13.74 14.29
CA PHE A 18 -0.69 14.70 13.80
C PHE A 18 -2.01 14.08 13.31
N ASN A 19 -2.37 12.94 13.86
CA ASN A 19 -3.61 12.24 13.52
C ASN A 19 -4.71 12.62 14.53
N PRO A 20 -5.81 13.26 14.08
CA PRO A 20 -6.91 13.66 14.97
C PRO A 20 -7.57 12.49 15.70
N LEU A 21 -7.51 11.28 15.15
CA LEU A 21 -8.13 10.09 15.76
C LEU A 21 -7.41 9.67 17.04
N VAL A 22 -6.10 9.92 17.17
CA VAL A 22 -5.38 9.60 18.40
C VAL A 22 -5.99 10.34 19.57
N GLY A 23 -6.03 11.67 19.53
CA GLY A 23 -6.66 12.47 20.59
C GLY A 23 -8.14 12.14 20.79
N THR A 24 -8.88 11.86 19.71
CA THR A 24 -10.30 11.50 19.80
C THR A 24 -10.51 10.20 20.57
N TYR A 25 -9.72 9.16 20.28
CA TYR A 25 -9.93 7.83 20.87
C TYR A 25 -9.28 7.69 22.25
N THR A 26 -8.20 8.43 22.53
CA THR A 26 -7.55 8.41 23.86
C THR A 26 -8.13 9.41 24.85
N PHE A 27 -9.16 10.16 24.47
CA PHE A 27 -9.79 11.15 25.35
C PHE A 27 -10.39 10.50 26.61
N PRO A 28 -10.12 11.03 27.81
CA PRO A 28 -10.64 10.47 29.06
C PRO A 28 -12.16 10.54 29.12
N ARG A 29 -12.82 9.45 29.56
CA ARG A 29 -14.27 9.36 29.63
C ARG A 29 -14.93 10.40 30.53
N GLY A 30 -14.23 10.85 31.58
CA GLY A 30 -14.72 11.90 32.48
C GLY A 30 -14.39 13.33 32.05
N GLY A 31 -13.74 13.51 30.88
CA GLY A 31 -13.34 14.82 30.38
C GLY A 31 -14.47 15.59 29.72
N ASP A 32 -14.39 16.91 29.74
CA ASP A 32 -15.33 17.80 29.02
C ASP A 32 -14.91 17.94 27.54
N TRP A 33 -15.31 16.98 26.71
CA TRP A 33 -15.08 17.03 25.26
C TRP A 33 -15.59 18.32 24.60
N ASN A 34 -16.78 18.79 25.00
CA ASN A 34 -17.39 19.97 24.39
C ASN A 34 -16.65 21.25 24.77
N GLY A 35 -16.12 21.34 25.98
CA GLY A 35 -15.25 22.42 26.40
C GLY A 35 -13.97 22.50 25.55
N TYR A 36 -13.29 21.36 25.34
CA TYR A 36 -12.08 21.31 24.48
C TYR A 36 -12.38 21.48 22.99
N LYS A 37 -13.58 21.13 22.53
CA LYS A 37 -14.05 21.43 21.18
C LYS A 37 -14.26 22.93 20.96
N SER A 38 -14.97 23.58 21.89
CA SER A 38 -15.33 24.99 21.79
C SER A 38 -14.13 25.92 21.99
N ASN A 39 -13.20 25.51 22.87
CA ASN A 39 -11.99 26.23 23.23
C ASN A 39 -10.76 25.37 22.91
N PHE A 40 -10.58 25.00 21.61
CA PHE A 40 -9.46 24.15 21.21
C PHE A 40 -8.10 24.86 21.28
N GLU A 41 -8.11 26.16 21.45
CA GLU A 41 -6.91 26.99 21.64
C GLU A 41 -7.10 27.94 22.83
N THR A 42 -6.00 28.32 23.46
CA THR A 42 -5.93 29.28 24.55
C THR A 42 -4.75 30.20 24.37
N TYR A 43 -4.87 31.46 24.85
CA TYR A 43 -3.75 32.40 24.79
C TYR A 43 -2.69 32.08 25.85
N ASN A 44 -1.43 31.99 25.40
CA ASN A 44 -0.26 31.85 26.26
C ASN A 44 0.49 33.20 26.31
N GLY A 45 0.48 33.82 27.49
CA GLY A 45 1.12 35.15 27.69
C GLY A 45 2.64 35.16 27.58
N GLU A 46 3.31 34.02 27.89
CA GLU A 46 4.77 33.91 27.76
C GLU A 46 5.20 33.83 26.29
N LEU A 47 4.42 33.16 25.45
CA LEU A 47 4.67 33.04 24.03
C LEU A 47 4.05 34.19 23.22
N ASN A 48 3.16 34.98 23.82
CA ASN A 48 2.33 35.98 23.15
C ASN A 48 1.60 35.40 21.91
N ALA A 49 1.05 34.21 22.07
CA ALA A 49 0.39 33.47 20.98
C ALA A 49 -0.66 32.51 21.49
N ASN A 50 -1.59 32.13 20.63
CA ASN A 50 -2.51 31.02 20.90
C ASN A 50 -1.76 29.69 20.76
N VAL A 51 -1.99 28.82 21.72
CA VAL A 51 -1.49 27.43 21.80
C VAL A 51 -2.68 26.47 21.93
N GLN A 52 -2.48 25.20 21.65
CA GLN A 52 -3.57 24.23 21.80
C GLN A 52 -3.97 24.07 23.28
N ASN A 53 -5.28 23.96 23.51
CA ASN A 53 -5.86 23.62 24.78
C ASN A 53 -6.26 22.12 24.75
N TRP A 54 -5.63 21.31 25.62
CA TRP A 54 -5.91 19.88 25.66
C TRP A 54 -5.82 19.32 27.07
N VAL A 55 -6.43 18.15 27.26
CA VAL A 55 -6.55 17.48 28.57
C VAL A 55 -5.23 16.92 29.10
N THR A 56 -4.25 16.68 28.24
CA THR A 56 -2.93 16.12 28.60
C THR A 56 -1.80 17.01 28.09
N THR A 57 -0.55 16.65 28.40
CA THR A 57 0.63 17.26 27.76
C THR A 57 0.54 17.04 26.26
N THR A 58 0.68 18.12 25.50
CA THR A 58 0.52 18.11 24.05
C THR A 58 1.84 17.88 23.33
N ASP A 59 1.81 17.05 22.32
CA ASP A 59 2.91 16.78 21.40
C ASP A 59 2.37 16.36 20.01
N GLU A 60 3.24 15.96 19.11
CA GLU A 60 2.86 15.50 17.77
C GLU A 60 2.01 14.22 17.76
N THR A 61 1.98 13.47 18.88
CA THR A 61 1.22 12.20 18.98
C THR A 61 -0.09 12.37 19.75
N ASN A 62 -0.18 13.30 20.68
CA ASN A 62 -1.36 13.53 21.50
C ASN A 62 -1.75 15.01 21.52
N SER A 63 -2.51 15.41 20.53
CA SER A 63 -2.97 16.78 20.31
C SER A 63 -4.50 16.86 20.32
N ASN A 64 -5.01 18.06 20.62
CA ASN A 64 -6.43 18.34 20.46
C ASN A 64 -6.85 18.13 19.00
N PRO A 65 -7.82 17.23 18.70
CA PRO A 65 -8.28 16.96 17.34
C PRO A 65 -8.73 18.22 16.58
N TYR A 66 -9.39 19.16 17.27
CA TYR A 66 -9.84 20.41 16.66
C TYR A 66 -8.70 21.41 16.37
N TRP A 67 -7.64 21.38 17.20
CA TRP A 67 -6.41 22.09 16.89
C TRP A 67 -5.79 21.56 15.58
N LEU A 68 -5.67 20.25 15.45
CA LEU A 68 -5.13 19.61 14.23
C LEU A 68 -5.98 19.95 13.00
N LEU A 69 -7.30 19.90 13.12
CA LEU A 69 -8.22 20.20 12.02
C LEU A 69 -8.21 21.67 11.58
N ASN A 70 -7.88 22.60 12.49
CA ASN A 70 -7.92 24.04 12.21
C ASN A 70 -6.55 24.67 11.99
N ARG A 71 -5.49 24.15 12.63
CA ARG A 71 -4.14 24.76 12.64
C ARG A 71 -3.09 23.93 11.90
N GLU A 72 -3.14 22.61 11.99
CA GLU A 72 -2.13 21.69 11.44
C GLU A 72 -2.49 21.17 10.04
N ARG A 73 -3.05 22.00 9.18
CA ARG A 73 -3.54 21.58 7.86
C ARG A 73 -2.42 21.56 6.82
N PRO A 74 -2.01 20.38 6.30
CA PRO A 74 -1.15 20.34 5.14
C PRO A 74 -1.91 20.80 3.90
N VAL A 75 -1.22 21.52 3.02
CA VAL A 75 -1.74 21.95 1.71
C VAL A 75 -0.84 21.36 0.63
N VAL A 76 -1.42 20.68 -0.33
CA VAL A 76 -0.74 20.16 -1.52
C VAL A 76 -1.39 20.77 -2.75
N GLU A 77 -0.62 21.49 -3.52
CA GLU A 77 -1.02 21.97 -4.85
C GLU A 77 -0.27 21.15 -5.89
N ARG A 78 -1.01 20.50 -6.80
CA ARG A 78 -0.45 19.66 -7.84
C ARG A 78 -0.97 20.10 -9.21
N ASN A 79 -0.02 20.37 -10.12
CA ASN A 79 -0.30 20.65 -11.51
C ASN A 79 0.32 19.55 -12.38
N ARG A 80 -0.46 18.92 -13.23
CA ARG A 80 0.01 17.89 -14.15
C ARG A 80 -0.32 18.26 -15.59
N TYR A 81 0.70 18.20 -16.42
CA TYR A 81 0.64 18.48 -17.84
C TYR A 81 1.01 17.21 -18.61
N GLU A 82 0.21 16.85 -19.58
CA GLU A 82 0.45 15.69 -20.43
C GLU A 82 0.24 16.10 -21.89
N PHE A 83 1.26 15.88 -22.71
CA PHE A 83 1.24 16.10 -24.15
C PHE A 83 1.65 14.82 -24.85
N GLY A 84 0.89 14.40 -25.85
CA GLY A 84 1.22 13.23 -26.63
C GLY A 84 0.73 13.38 -28.06
N GLY A 85 1.46 12.73 -28.96
CA GLY A 85 1.14 12.64 -30.36
C GLY A 85 1.61 11.32 -30.96
N SER A 86 0.93 10.88 -32.01
CA SER A 86 1.32 9.71 -32.77
C SER A 86 1.10 9.97 -34.26
N ILE A 87 2.01 9.41 -35.07
CA ILE A 87 1.91 9.42 -36.53
C ILE A 87 2.02 7.97 -36.96
N LYS A 88 1.02 7.51 -37.74
CA LYS A 88 1.04 6.20 -38.37
C LYS A 88 1.12 6.38 -39.88
N TYR A 89 2.08 5.73 -40.50
CA TYR A 89 2.26 5.71 -41.94
C TYR A 89 2.13 4.28 -42.45
N GLN A 90 1.25 4.05 -43.42
CA GLN A 90 1.11 2.77 -44.10
C GLN A 90 2.09 2.75 -45.25
N ILE A 91 3.06 1.82 -45.19
CA ILE A 91 4.12 1.72 -46.20
C ILE A 91 3.64 0.92 -47.40
N ILE A 92 3.06 -0.25 -47.12
CA ILE A 92 2.38 -1.16 -48.05
C ILE A 92 1.26 -1.86 -47.31
N ASP A 93 0.40 -2.61 -48.04
CA ASP A 93 -0.61 -3.41 -47.38
C ASP A 93 0.00 -4.36 -46.34
N GLY A 94 -0.58 -4.36 -45.16
CA GLY A 94 -0.08 -5.12 -44.00
C GLY A 94 1.09 -4.48 -43.25
N LEU A 95 1.91 -3.57 -43.84
CA LEU A 95 3.07 -2.99 -43.17
C LEU A 95 2.83 -1.50 -42.84
N SER A 96 2.92 -1.18 -41.56
CA SER A 96 2.82 0.20 -41.08
C SER A 96 3.98 0.57 -40.13
N LEU A 97 4.36 1.85 -40.17
CA LEU A 97 5.32 2.46 -39.26
C LEU A 97 4.56 3.45 -38.37
N THR A 98 4.73 3.32 -37.03
CA THR A 98 4.08 4.20 -36.08
C THR A 98 5.14 4.84 -35.18
N GLY A 99 5.21 6.17 -35.19
CA GLY A 99 6.00 6.95 -34.24
C GLY A 99 5.11 7.57 -33.18
N ARG A 100 5.49 7.45 -31.90
CA ARG A 100 4.75 8.04 -30.77
C ARG A 100 5.70 8.81 -29.88
N MET A 101 5.21 9.92 -29.33
CA MET A 101 5.92 10.71 -28.34
C MET A 101 4.94 11.16 -27.26
N ARG A 102 5.36 11.09 -26.02
CA ARG A 102 4.62 11.57 -24.86
C ARG A 102 5.55 12.31 -23.92
N TYR A 103 5.13 13.49 -23.51
CA TYR A 103 5.78 14.27 -22.47
C TYR A 103 4.79 14.47 -21.33
N GLU A 104 5.23 14.19 -20.13
CA GLU A 104 4.47 14.41 -18.90
C GLU A 104 5.31 15.19 -17.92
N ARG A 105 4.69 16.18 -17.26
CA ARG A 105 5.28 16.93 -16.17
C ARG A 105 4.26 17.06 -15.04
N ALA A 106 4.70 16.79 -13.84
CA ALA A 106 3.96 17.05 -12.61
C ALA A 106 4.77 17.97 -11.69
N ASP A 107 4.18 19.08 -11.29
CA ASP A 107 4.71 20.03 -10.32
C ASP A 107 3.84 19.92 -9.05
N GLU A 108 4.47 19.70 -7.90
CA GLU A 108 3.81 19.59 -6.61
C GLU A 108 4.45 20.55 -5.62
N HIS A 109 3.62 21.29 -4.91
CA HIS A 109 4.01 22.17 -3.82
C HIS A 109 3.27 21.75 -2.56
N TYR A 110 4.00 21.28 -1.57
CA TYR A 110 3.51 20.89 -0.25
C TYR A 110 3.94 21.93 0.78
N VAL A 111 2.99 22.47 1.51
CA VAL A 111 3.24 23.39 2.63
C VAL A 111 2.52 22.86 3.86
N ARG A 112 3.21 22.85 4.99
CA ARG A 112 2.62 22.59 6.30
C ARG A 112 3.20 23.54 7.33
N ASN A 113 2.30 24.25 8.00
CA ASN A 113 2.61 25.14 9.08
C ASN A 113 2.27 24.45 10.41
N HIS A 114 3.27 24.22 11.23
CA HIS A 114 3.12 23.69 12.58
C HIS A 114 3.12 24.84 13.57
N TYR A 115 1.99 25.08 14.17
CA TYR A 115 1.80 26.16 15.13
C TYR A 115 2.51 25.88 16.45
N ALA A 116 2.78 26.93 17.23
CA ALA A 116 3.34 26.83 18.59
C ALA A 116 2.52 25.83 19.41
N SER A 117 3.18 24.98 20.18
CA SER A 117 2.64 23.83 20.96
C SER A 117 2.34 22.54 20.20
N SER A 118 2.32 22.53 18.86
CA SER A 118 2.03 21.29 18.11
C SER A 118 3.10 20.22 18.28
N TYR A 119 4.35 20.59 18.51
CA TYR A 119 5.47 19.71 18.84
C TYR A 119 5.83 19.72 20.34
N GLY A 120 4.91 20.10 21.18
CA GLY A 120 5.19 20.26 22.60
C GLY A 120 6.31 21.29 22.83
N ASN A 121 7.33 20.89 23.59
CA ASN A 121 8.47 21.76 23.92
C ASN A 121 9.58 21.78 22.85
N LYS A 122 9.47 20.97 21.77
CA LYS A 122 10.56 20.83 20.79
C LYS A 122 10.66 22.04 19.84
N TYR A 123 9.51 22.56 19.41
CA TYR A 123 9.44 23.74 18.53
C TYR A 123 8.47 24.75 19.13
N THR A 124 8.95 25.48 20.15
CA THR A 124 8.12 26.37 20.97
C THR A 124 7.39 27.44 20.16
N TYR A 125 8.04 27.99 19.12
CA TYR A 125 7.49 29.09 18.32
C TYR A 125 6.85 28.65 17.00
N GLY A 126 6.98 27.37 16.66
CA GLY A 126 6.45 26.79 15.45
C GLY A 126 7.50 26.26 14.48
N LYS A 127 7.02 25.64 13.40
CA LYS A 127 7.84 25.03 12.35
C LYS A 127 7.10 25.15 11.02
N MET A 128 7.81 25.29 9.92
CA MET A 128 7.22 25.26 8.58
C MET A 128 7.99 24.28 7.70
N ASP A 129 7.25 23.39 7.03
CA ASP A 129 7.73 22.54 5.96
C ASP A 129 7.24 23.10 4.62
N ASP A 130 8.16 23.42 3.71
CA ASP A 130 7.87 23.86 2.33
C ASP A 130 8.64 22.94 1.38
N ASN A 131 7.92 22.03 0.73
CA ASN A 131 8.50 21.04 -0.17
C ASN A 131 8.00 21.26 -1.58
N ARG A 132 8.93 21.35 -2.53
CA ARG A 132 8.63 21.47 -3.96
C ARG A 132 9.21 20.28 -4.67
N TYR A 133 8.35 19.55 -5.34
CA TYR A 133 8.70 18.38 -6.11
C TYR A 133 8.25 18.60 -7.56
N PHE A 134 9.12 18.33 -8.50
CA PHE A 134 8.69 18.14 -9.87
C PHE A 134 9.23 16.84 -10.46
N SER A 135 8.44 16.26 -11.32
CA SER A 135 8.85 15.10 -12.12
C SER A 135 8.50 15.33 -13.59
N GLU A 136 9.41 14.92 -14.45
CA GLU A 136 9.26 14.97 -15.90
C GLU A 136 9.50 13.57 -16.47
N GLN A 137 8.70 13.18 -17.46
CA GLN A 137 8.93 11.97 -18.23
C GLN A 137 8.78 12.29 -19.71
N LEU A 138 9.81 11.96 -20.46
CA LEU A 138 9.77 11.92 -21.91
C LEU A 138 9.82 10.47 -22.36
N TYR A 139 8.85 10.06 -23.14
CA TYR A 139 8.78 8.75 -23.77
C TYR A 139 8.64 8.93 -25.27
N ALA A 140 9.40 8.16 -26.04
CA ALA A 140 9.26 8.08 -27.49
C ALA A 140 9.46 6.64 -27.95
N ASP A 141 8.72 6.22 -28.96
CA ASP A 141 8.91 4.94 -29.61
C ASP A 141 8.69 5.00 -31.14
N LEU A 142 9.26 4.02 -31.80
CA LEU A 142 9.06 3.75 -33.21
C LEU A 142 8.74 2.27 -33.37
N LEU A 143 7.62 1.97 -34.03
CA LEU A 143 7.10 0.62 -34.22
C LEU A 143 6.90 0.33 -35.70
N ALA A 144 7.53 -0.73 -36.19
CA ALA A 144 7.19 -1.35 -37.47
C ALA A 144 6.25 -2.53 -37.20
N GLN A 145 5.09 -2.52 -37.82
CA GLN A 145 4.05 -3.53 -37.62
C GLN A 145 3.66 -4.14 -38.96
N TYR A 146 3.72 -5.47 -39.02
CA TYR A 146 3.35 -6.24 -40.19
C TYR A 146 2.24 -7.23 -39.83
N ASN A 147 1.14 -7.19 -40.57
CA ASN A 147 0.01 -8.08 -40.40
C ASN A 147 -0.33 -8.67 -41.77
N HIS A 148 -0.39 -10.00 -41.84
CA HIS A 148 -0.75 -10.70 -43.06
C HIS A 148 -1.48 -12.00 -42.77
N THR A 149 -2.39 -12.38 -43.64
CA THR A 149 -3.15 -13.64 -43.57
C THR A 149 -3.03 -14.35 -44.92
N TRP A 150 -2.62 -15.62 -44.88
CA TRP A 150 -2.55 -16.52 -46.02
C TRP A 150 -3.45 -17.74 -45.78
N ASP A 151 -4.45 -17.95 -46.55
CA ASP A 151 -5.34 -19.11 -46.37
C ASP A 151 -5.64 -19.42 -44.88
N ASP A 152 -5.03 -20.47 -44.33
CA ASP A 152 -5.18 -20.93 -42.95
C ASP A 152 -4.22 -20.26 -41.96
N PHE A 153 -3.27 -19.44 -42.42
CA PHE A 153 -2.22 -18.88 -41.56
C PHE A 153 -2.36 -17.37 -41.38
N SER A 154 -2.06 -16.89 -40.19
CA SER A 154 -1.97 -15.46 -39.91
C SER A 154 -0.64 -15.12 -39.22
N LEU A 155 -0.07 -13.98 -39.53
CA LEU A 155 1.14 -13.45 -38.92
C LEU A 155 0.91 -12.00 -38.49
N ASN A 156 1.11 -11.74 -37.20
CA ASN A 156 1.20 -10.39 -36.66
C ASN A 156 2.61 -10.21 -36.10
N ALA A 157 3.39 -9.31 -36.66
CA ALA A 157 4.75 -9.05 -36.21
C ALA A 157 4.94 -7.57 -35.88
N THR A 158 5.59 -7.29 -34.78
CA THR A 158 5.97 -5.93 -34.37
C THR A 158 7.45 -5.91 -34.03
N LEU A 159 8.18 -4.97 -34.61
CA LEU A 159 9.54 -4.62 -34.21
C LEU A 159 9.55 -3.18 -33.72
N GLY A 160 10.11 -2.93 -32.54
CA GLY A 160 10.06 -1.62 -31.91
C GLY A 160 11.36 -1.20 -31.24
N THR A 161 11.54 0.09 -31.16
CA THR A 161 12.54 0.72 -30.28
C THR A 161 11.88 1.81 -29.47
N SER A 162 12.32 1.97 -28.22
CA SER A 162 11.79 3.03 -27.36
C SER A 162 12.88 3.67 -26.50
N MET A 163 12.63 4.91 -26.12
CA MET A 163 13.41 5.67 -25.17
C MET A 163 12.47 6.24 -24.10
N MET A 164 12.82 6.04 -22.85
CA MET A 164 12.19 6.69 -21.71
C MET A 164 13.22 7.45 -20.91
N GLN A 165 13.00 8.71 -20.65
CA GLN A 165 13.82 9.52 -19.77
C GLN A 165 12.95 10.11 -18.68
N THR A 166 13.34 9.89 -17.43
CA THR A 166 12.70 10.52 -16.25
C THR A 166 13.68 11.47 -15.57
N ARG A 167 13.15 12.56 -15.06
CA ARG A 167 13.86 13.51 -14.22
C ARG A 167 12.97 13.92 -13.10
N SER A 168 13.46 13.85 -11.88
CA SER A 168 12.77 14.41 -10.71
C SER A 168 13.71 15.33 -9.93
N ASN A 169 13.14 16.35 -9.35
CA ASN A 169 13.84 17.24 -8.43
C ASN A 169 12.95 17.47 -7.22
N ASN A 170 13.55 17.36 -6.05
CA ASN A 170 12.93 17.64 -4.77
C ASN A 170 13.74 18.75 -4.08
N VAL A 171 13.04 19.81 -3.70
CA VAL A 171 13.59 20.87 -2.84
C VAL A 171 12.74 20.90 -1.58
N SER A 172 13.32 20.46 -0.47
CA SER A 172 12.69 20.51 0.84
C SER A 172 13.31 21.62 1.66
N LEU A 173 12.48 22.55 2.09
CA LEU A 173 12.84 23.66 2.98
C LEU A 173 12.20 23.40 4.33
N LEU A 174 13.02 23.22 5.33
CA LEU A 174 12.61 23.01 6.71
C LEU A 174 12.97 24.25 7.51
N TYR A 175 11.98 24.93 8.04
CA TYR A 175 12.11 26.12 8.84
C TYR A 175 11.74 25.81 10.30
N GLU A 176 12.70 25.92 11.22
CA GLU A 176 12.52 25.57 12.62
C GLU A 176 12.78 26.76 13.52
N GLN A 177 11.95 26.91 14.57
CA GLN A 177 12.20 27.81 15.69
C GLN A 177 12.42 26.98 16.96
N SER A 178 13.61 27.05 17.50
CA SER A 178 14.01 26.32 18.71
C SER A 178 13.99 27.25 19.93
N LYS A 179 13.55 26.73 21.09
CA LYS A 179 13.56 27.47 22.36
C LYS A 179 14.94 27.89 22.88
N PHE A 180 16.01 27.46 22.21
CA PHE A 180 17.39 27.73 22.64
C PHE A 180 17.97 29.05 22.11
N VAL A 181 17.22 29.81 21.32
CA VAL A 181 17.67 31.16 20.93
C VAL A 181 16.97 32.16 21.82
N ALA A 182 17.71 32.64 22.82
CA ALA A 182 17.22 33.72 23.68
C ALA A 182 16.88 34.95 22.82
N PRO A 183 15.73 35.62 23.03
CA PRO A 183 15.46 36.90 22.47
C PRO A 183 16.52 37.87 22.99
N GLY A 184 17.45 38.28 22.18
CA GLY A 184 18.49 39.17 22.70
C GLY A 184 19.64 39.49 21.75
N ASN A 185 19.89 38.65 20.76
CA ASN A 185 20.92 38.89 19.75
C ASN A 185 20.35 39.29 18.38
N GLY A 186 19.41 40.24 18.37
CA GLY A 186 19.05 40.94 17.15
C GLY A 186 17.82 40.47 16.37
N GLY A 187 17.03 39.51 16.86
CA GLY A 187 15.83 39.09 16.17
C GLY A 187 14.74 38.63 17.14
N ALA A 188 13.61 39.33 17.17
CA ALA A 188 12.41 38.85 17.84
C ALA A 188 11.75 37.82 16.94
N TYR A 189 11.80 36.53 17.34
CA TYR A 189 11.01 35.48 16.68
C TYR A 189 9.59 35.50 17.24
N TYR A 190 8.63 35.65 16.34
CA TYR A 190 7.21 35.68 16.69
C TYR A 190 6.58 34.31 16.45
N PRO A 191 5.92 33.72 17.45
CA PRO A 191 5.21 32.46 17.26
C PRO A 191 4.13 32.56 16.17
N ASN A 192 3.92 31.47 15.45
CA ASN A 192 2.83 31.34 14.46
C ASN A 192 2.92 32.33 13.27
N ILE A 193 4.09 32.93 13.04
CA ILE A 193 4.35 33.74 11.84
C ILE A 193 5.23 32.92 10.88
N PHE A 194 4.61 32.37 9.85
CA PHE A 194 5.23 31.46 8.89
C PHE A 194 5.85 32.22 7.71
N ASN A 195 6.87 32.98 8.02
CA ASN A 195 7.73 33.67 7.05
C ASN A 195 9.16 33.17 7.22
N PRO A 196 9.86 32.75 6.16
CA PRO A 196 11.23 32.24 6.23
C PRO A 196 12.19 33.12 7.06
N SER A 197 12.04 34.45 7.03
CA SER A 197 12.87 35.37 7.82
C SER A 197 12.61 35.33 9.34
N ASN A 198 11.50 34.73 9.76
CA ASN A 198 11.13 34.59 11.17
C ASN A 198 11.64 33.28 11.80
N PHE A 199 12.42 32.47 11.07
CA PHE A 199 12.93 31.20 11.57
C PHE A 199 14.43 31.25 11.82
N TYR A 200 14.85 30.69 12.95
CA TYR A 200 16.26 30.63 13.35
C TYR A 200 17.09 29.65 12.53
N LYS A 201 16.51 28.47 12.26
CA LYS A 201 17.19 27.39 11.55
C LYS A 201 16.47 27.08 10.26
N ASN A 202 17.20 27.20 9.18
CA ASN A 202 16.73 26.87 7.85
C ASN A 202 17.54 25.67 7.34
N GLY A 203 16.88 24.54 7.15
CA GLY A 203 17.45 23.36 6.51
C GLY A 203 16.99 23.30 5.06
N THR A 204 17.92 23.10 4.13
CA THR A 204 17.60 22.90 2.72
C THR A 204 18.13 21.55 2.27
N THR A 205 17.25 20.72 1.74
CA THR A 205 17.64 19.46 1.10
C THR A 205 17.25 19.52 -0.37
N MET A 206 18.18 19.23 -1.27
CA MET A 206 17.94 19.17 -2.70
C MET A 206 18.28 17.78 -3.21
N GLY A 207 17.35 17.17 -3.93
CA GLY A 207 17.54 15.89 -4.60
C GLY A 207 17.30 16.05 -6.11
N LEU A 208 18.22 15.57 -6.94
CA LEU A 208 18.05 15.49 -8.38
C LEU A 208 18.29 14.05 -8.83
N GLU A 209 17.26 13.47 -9.43
CA GLU A 209 17.35 12.14 -10.02
C GLU A 209 17.12 12.21 -11.52
N ARG A 210 17.91 11.44 -12.26
CA ARG A 210 17.76 11.26 -13.71
C ARG A 210 17.96 9.80 -14.05
N LYS A 211 17.02 9.28 -14.84
CA LYS A 211 17.08 7.91 -15.36
C LYS A 211 16.76 7.90 -16.84
N ARG A 212 17.48 7.10 -17.59
CA ARG A 212 17.22 6.83 -19.00
C ARG A 212 17.20 5.34 -19.25
N LEU A 213 16.19 4.90 -19.97
CA LEU A 213 16.01 3.53 -20.42
C LEU A 213 15.83 3.55 -21.93
N ASN A 214 16.70 2.86 -22.65
CA ASN A 214 16.55 2.61 -24.08
C ASN A 214 16.20 1.14 -24.29
N SER A 215 15.39 0.83 -25.29
CA SER A 215 14.91 -0.52 -25.51
C SER A 215 14.80 -0.85 -26.99
N VAL A 216 15.04 -2.13 -27.30
CA VAL A 216 14.69 -2.73 -28.58
C VAL A 216 13.85 -3.97 -28.27
N PHE A 217 12.74 -4.17 -28.97
CA PHE A 217 11.84 -5.27 -28.72
C PHE A 217 11.14 -5.75 -29.99
N GLY A 218 10.75 -7.03 -29.96
CA GLY A 218 9.96 -7.63 -31.01
C GLY A 218 8.86 -8.52 -30.42
N ALA A 219 7.77 -8.62 -31.12
CA ALA A 219 6.64 -9.51 -30.81
C ALA A 219 6.13 -10.12 -32.11
N VAL A 220 5.89 -11.44 -32.09
CA VAL A 220 5.35 -12.19 -33.21
C VAL A 220 4.23 -13.08 -32.70
N THR A 221 3.04 -12.95 -33.27
CA THR A 221 1.94 -13.90 -33.10
C THR A 221 1.74 -14.62 -34.43
N PHE A 222 1.90 -15.93 -34.43
CA PHE A 222 1.60 -16.80 -35.54
C PHE A 222 0.30 -17.56 -35.26
N GLY A 223 -0.68 -17.48 -36.15
CA GLY A 223 -1.97 -18.15 -36.05
C GLY A 223 -2.14 -19.20 -37.14
N PHE A 224 -2.75 -20.34 -36.79
CA PHE A 224 -3.14 -21.40 -37.72
C PHE A 224 -4.62 -21.74 -37.57
N LYS A 225 -5.37 -21.62 -38.64
CA LYS A 225 -6.83 -21.89 -38.75
C LYS A 225 -7.66 -21.12 -37.71
N GLU A 226 -7.20 -19.94 -37.29
CA GLU A 226 -7.85 -19.18 -36.21
C GLU A 226 -8.07 -20.00 -34.94
N ALA A 227 -7.30 -21.05 -34.73
CA ALA A 227 -7.48 -22.05 -33.68
C ALA A 227 -6.23 -22.26 -32.82
N LEU A 228 -5.06 -22.33 -33.44
CA LEU A 228 -3.78 -22.43 -32.74
C LEU A 228 -3.00 -21.13 -32.92
N PHE A 229 -2.57 -20.54 -31.80
CA PHE A 229 -1.74 -19.34 -31.81
C PHE A 229 -0.46 -19.59 -31.04
N LEU A 230 0.66 -19.10 -31.59
CA LEU A 230 1.96 -19.08 -30.96
C LEU A 230 2.42 -17.63 -30.86
N ASP A 231 2.68 -17.17 -29.64
CA ASP A 231 3.14 -15.84 -29.31
C ASP A 231 4.60 -15.90 -28.84
N VAL A 232 5.49 -15.15 -29.48
CA VAL A 232 6.89 -15.03 -29.10
C VAL A 232 7.22 -13.56 -28.94
N THR A 233 7.74 -13.17 -27.79
CA THR A 233 8.23 -11.81 -27.55
C THR A 233 9.64 -11.81 -27.03
N ALA A 234 10.39 -10.78 -27.39
CA ALA A 234 11.74 -10.56 -26.89
C ALA A 234 11.99 -9.06 -26.73
N ARG A 235 12.65 -8.71 -25.62
CA ARG A 235 13.01 -7.32 -25.35
C ARG A 235 14.41 -7.25 -24.73
N ASN A 236 15.19 -6.25 -25.14
CA ASN A 236 16.41 -5.88 -24.48
C ASN A 236 16.37 -4.41 -24.05
N ASP A 237 16.69 -4.18 -22.79
CA ASP A 237 16.74 -2.85 -22.19
C ASP A 237 18.17 -2.48 -21.78
N TRP A 238 18.51 -1.21 -21.93
CA TRP A 238 19.74 -0.58 -21.45
C TRP A 238 19.38 0.51 -20.47
N SER A 239 19.74 0.33 -19.20
CA SER A 239 19.38 1.25 -18.12
C SER A 239 20.56 2.06 -17.60
N SER A 240 20.38 3.38 -17.50
CA SER A 240 21.36 4.25 -16.85
C SER A 240 21.48 4.03 -15.34
N ALA A 241 20.49 3.40 -14.70
CA ALA A 241 20.55 3.06 -13.27
C ALA A 241 21.56 1.96 -12.97
N LEU A 242 21.82 1.10 -13.97
CA LEU A 242 22.81 0.02 -13.93
C LEU A 242 24.13 0.38 -14.66
N ALA A 243 24.33 1.66 -14.98
CA ALA A 243 25.58 2.10 -15.57
C ALA A 243 26.79 1.70 -14.69
N TYR A 244 27.90 1.35 -15.35
CA TYR A 244 29.14 0.86 -14.72
C TYR A 244 29.04 -0.54 -14.09
N THR A 245 28.01 -1.31 -14.44
CA THR A 245 27.87 -2.74 -14.07
C THR A 245 27.78 -3.60 -15.32
N ASP A 246 28.05 -4.89 -15.18
CA ASP A 246 27.85 -5.88 -16.27
C ASP A 246 26.35 -6.09 -16.57
N GLY A 247 25.47 -5.68 -15.66
CA GLY A 247 24.03 -5.80 -15.78
C GLY A 247 23.32 -4.62 -16.46
N TYR A 248 24.06 -3.63 -17.05
CA TYR A 248 23.45 -2.44 -17.66
C TYR A 248 22.53 -2.76 -18.86
N SER A 249 22.75 -3.90 -19.49
CA SER A 249 21.96 -4.45 -20.60
C SER A 249 21.32 -5.76 -20.14
N PHE A 250 19.99 -5.88 -20.25
CA PHE A 250 19.29 -7.07 -19.83
C PHE A 250 18.21 -7.48 -20.82
N PHE A 251 18.22 -8.78 -21.13
CA PHE A 251 17.35 -9.42 -22.10
C PHE A 251 16.29 -10.28 -21.39
N TYR A 252 15.06 -10.24 -21.88
CA TYR A 252 13.94 -11.03 -21.38
C TYR A 252 12.97 -11.45 -22.49
N PRO A 253 12.88 -12.75 -22.73
CA PRO A 253 11.96 -13.36 -23.69
C PRO A 253 10.64 -13.80 -23.04
N SER A 254 9.64 -14.01 -23.88
CA SER A 254 8.41 -14.72 -23.54
C SER A 254 7.95 -15.59 -24.70
N VAL A 255 7.38 -16.74 -24.38
CA VAL A 255 6.71 -17.61 -25.33
C VAL A 255 5.37 -18.04 -24.75
N GLY A 256 4.32 -18.01 -25.57
CA GLY A 256 2.98 -18.43 -25.21
C GLY A 256 2.33 -19.20 -26.36
N ALA A 257 1.43 -20.10 -26.01
CA ALA A 257 0.60 -20.80 -26.99
C ALA A 257 -0.84 -20.86 -26.49
N SER A 258 -1.78 -20.79 -27.43
CA SER A 258 -3.18 -21.01 -27.14
C SER A 258 -3.85 -21.86 -28.23
N LEU A 259 -4.77 -22.73 -27.79
CA LEU A 259 -5.47 -23.70 -28.64
C LEU A 259 -6.97 -23.61 -28.40
N LEU A 260 -7.73 -23.24 -29.43
CA LEU A 260 -9.18 -23.31 -29.46
C LEU A 260 -9.61 -24.70 -29.98
N LEU A 261 -9.86 -25.62 -29.08
CA LEU A 261 -10.09 -27.02 -29.43
C LEU A 261 -11.40 -27.24 -30.23
N ASN A 262 -12.42 -26.44 -29.94
CA ASN A 262 -13.70 -26.49 -30.64
C ASN A 262 -13.63 -26.09 -32.14
N ARG A 263 -12.49 -25.55 -32.61
CA ARG A 263 -12.23 -25.31 -34.03
C ARG A 263 -11.72 -26.56 -34.77
N PHE A 264 -11.18 -27.54 -34.04
CA PHE A 264 -10.68 -28.79 -34.62
C PHE A 264 -11.61 -29.99 -34.42
N VAL A 265 -12.38 -29.97 -33.32
CA VAL A 265 -13.23 -31.08 -32.91
C VAL A 265 -14.64 -30.53 -32.62
N ASP A 266 -15.65 -31.18 -33.22
CA ASP A 266 -17.03 -30.90 -32.84
C ASP A 266 -17.28 -31.43 -31.43
N MET A 267 -17.53 -30.53 -30.50
CA MET A 267 -17.74 -30.82 -29.08
C MET A 267 -19.22 -30.89 -28.69
N GLY A 268 -20.11 -30.88 -29.70
CA GLY A 268 -21.55 -30.96 -29.50
C GLY A 268 -22.15 -29.64 -28.97
N ARG A 269 -23.46 -29.65 -28.68
CA ARG A 269 -24.25 -28.46 -28.39
C ARG A 269 -24.02 -27.81 -27.04
N ASN A 270 -23.28 -28.49 -26.15
CA ASN A 270 -23.10 -28.06 -24.75
C ASN A 270 -21.76 -27.37 -24.52
N ILE A 271 -20.87 -27.34 -25.51
CA ILE A 271 -19.54 -26.72 -25.39
C ILE A 271 -19.39 -25.67 -26.48
N ASP A 272 -19.51 -24.41 -26.11
CA ASP A 272 -19.50 -23.29 -27.07
C ASP A 272 -18.07 -22.79 -27.30
N LEU A 273 -17.23 -22.83 -26.25
CA LEU A 273 -15.81 -22.50 -26.31
C LEU A 273 -15.01 -23.44 -25.42
N PHE A 274 -13.88 -23.92 -25.96
CA PHE A 274 -12.92 -24.72 -25.19
C PHE A 274 -11.51 -24.34 -25.60
N LYS A 275 -10.87 -23.47 -24.81
CA LYS A 275 -9.56 -22.91 -25.11
C LYS A 275 -8.56 -23.22 -24.00
N PHE A 276 -7.44 -23.77 -24.37
CA PHE A 276 -6.25 -23.91 -23.51
C PHE A 276 -5.23 -22.83 -23.85
N ARG A 277 -4.51 -22.38 -22.84
CA ARG A 277 -3.38 -21.46 -22.98
C ARG A 277 -2.26 -21.81 -22.04
N GLY A 278 -1.03 -21.56 -22.46
CA GLY A 278 0.13 -21.73 -21.61
C GLY A 278 1.21 -20.76 -22.03
N SER A 279 1.97 -20.26 -21.07
CA SER A 279 3.06 -19.33 -21.33
C SER A 279 4.21 -19.49 -20.36
N TYR A 280 5.40 -19.13 -20.84
CA TYR A 280 6.57 -18.91 -20.01
C TYR A 280 7.17 -17.57 -20.37
N SER A 281 7.42 -16.74 -19.37
CA SER A 281 7.97 -15.40 -19.54
C SER A 281 9.07 -15.10 -18.53
N ILE A 282 10.02 -14.27 -18.97
CA ILE A 282 11.00 -13.66 -18.08
C ILE A 282 10.79 -12.15 -18.18
N VAL A 283 10.62 -11.49 -17.01
CA VAL A 283 10.47 -10.04 -16.91
C VAL A 283 11.59 -9.49 -16.06
N GLY A 284 12.25 -8.44 -16.55
CA GLY A 284 13.28 -7.74 -15.80
C GLY A 284 12.71 -6.51 -15.11
N ASN A 285 13.13 -6.25 -13.87
CA ASN A 285 12.88 -5.01 -13.16
C ASN A 285 14.19 -4.30 -12.88
N ASP A 286 14.20 -2.98 -13.13
CA ASP A 286 15.37 -2.13 -12.96
C ASP A 286 15.56 -1.75 -11.48
N VAL A 287 16.71 -1.20 -11.15
CA VAL A 287 17.08 -0.77 -9.79
C VAL A 287 16.91 0.75 -9.62
N PRO A 288 16.83 1.26 -8.39
CA PRO A 288 16.88 2.70 -8.13
C PRO A 288 18.19 3.31 -8.60
N VAL A 289 18.13 4.58 -9.02
CA VAL A 289 19.30 5.31 -9.53
C VAL A 289 20.37 5.51 -8.46
N TYR A 290 21.62 5.67 -8.90
CA TYR A 290 22.81 5.99 -8.06
C TYR A 290 23.22 4.95 -7.02
N LYS A 291 22.69 3.72 -7.10
CA LYS A 291 23.14 2.61 -6.24
C LYS A 291 24.48 2.03 -6.68
N THR A 292 24.74 2.03 -7.99
CA THR A 292 26.00 1.56 -8.57
C THR A 292 27.15 2.57 -8.44
N ASN A 293 26.81 3.85 -8.31
CA ASN A 293 27.76 4.96 -8.19
C ASN A 293 27.24 5.98 -7.16
N PRO A 294 27.33 5.66 -5.86
CA PRO A 294 26.92 6.57 -4.80
C PRO A 294 27.74 7.86 -4.81
N ARG A 295 27.08 8.98 -4.49
CA ARG A 295 27.66 10.31 -4.57
C ARG A 295 27.91 10.91 -3.19
N TYR A 296 28.91 11.77 -3.10
CA TYR A 296 29.05 12.69 -1.97
C TYR A 296 27.89 13.68 -1.97
N THR A 297 27.42 14.05 -0.80
CA THR A 297 26.39 15.05 -0.61
C THR A 297 26.91 16.23 0.20
N TYR A 298 26.41 17.41 -0.08
CA TYR A 298 26.70 18.59 0.73
C TYR A 298 25.80 18.61 1.96
N GLY A 299 26.40 18.76 3.11
CA GLY A 299 25.70 18.98 4.38
C GLY A 299 25.64 20.47 4.74
N ASP A 300 25.16 20.73 5.95
CA ASP A 300 25.10 22.08 6.51
C ASP A 300 26.50 22.71 6.59
N GLN A 301 26.58 24.03 6.35
CA GLN A 301 27.83 24.82 6.42
C GLN A 301 28.94 24.35 5.47
N GLY A 302 28.57 23.70 4.35
CA GLY A 302 29.54 23.24 3.36
C GLY A 302 30.23 21.93 3.69
N ALA A 303 29.76 21.19 4.70
CA ALA A 303 30.26 19.87 5.01
C ALA A 303 30.07 18.92 3.82
N ILE A 304 31.09 18.12 3.52
CA ILE A 304 31.02 17.08 2.49
C ILE A 304 30.75 15.74 3.19
N ASN A 305 29.57 15.19 2.94
CA ASN A 305 29.18 13.88 3.49
C ASN A 305 29.56 12.78 2.50
N PRO A 306 30.33 11.77 2.92
CA PRO A 306 30.62 10.62 2.07
C PRO A 306 29.36 9.77 1.82
N PRO A 307 29.38 8.94 0.75
CA PRO A 307 28.29 7.99 0.54
C PRO A 307 28.10 7.07 1.74
N LYS A 308 26.87 6.87 2.14
CA LYS A 308 26.53 5.99 3.29
C LYS A 308 26.52 4.51 2.90
N SER A 309 26.42 4.19 1.62
CA SER A 309 26.40 2.82 1.12
C SER A 309 27.63 2.50 0.27
N VAL A 310 28.07 1.26 0.33
CA VAL A 310 29.16 0.75 -0.53
C VAL A 310 28.75 0.79 -2.00
N PRO A 311 29.60 1.25 -2.93
CA PRO A 311 29.33 1.13 -4.35
C PRO A 311 29.17 -0.33 -4.77
N PHE A 312 28.05 -0.68 -5.40
CA PHE A 312 27.75 -2.04 -5.79
C PHE A 312 27.91 -2.23 -7.30
N ARG A 313 29.09 -2.63 -7.75
CA ARG A 313 29.43 -2.76 -9.18
C ARG A 313 28.90 -4.02 -9.86
N THR A 314 28.53 -5.05 -9.08
CA THR A 314 27.99 -6.33 -9.59
C THR A 314 26.47 -6.38 -9.53
N LEU A 315 25.81 -5.23 -9.33
CA LEU A 315 24.36 -5.16 -9.25
C LEU A 315 23.72 -5.61 -10.58
N LYS A 316 22.78 -6.53 -10.47
CA LYS A 316 22.02 -7.10 -11.58
C LYS A 316 20.57 -6.66 -11.49
N PRO A 317 19.84 -6.58 -12.61
CA PRO A 317 18.39 -6.40 -12.56
C PRO A 317 17.72 -7.61 -11.91
N GLU A 318 16.64 -7.35 -11.21
CA GLU A 318 15.75 -8.42 -10.74
C GLU A 318 15.11 -9.12 -11.95
N LYS A 319 14.94 -10.44 -11.88
CA LYS A 319 14.30 -11.22 -12.93
C LYS A 319 13.19 -12.08 -12.34
N THR A 320 11.99 -11.89 -12.86
CA THR A 320 10.83 -12.73 -12.54
C THR A 320 10.62 -13.72 -13.69
N HIS A 321 10.71 -14.99 -13.37
CA HIS A 321 10.37 -16.12 -14.22
C HIS A 321 8.94 -16.54 -13.93
N SER A 322 8.06 -16.49 -14.92
CA SER A 322 6.65 -16.84 -14.78
C SER A 322 6.30 -18.01 -15.70
N PHE A 323 5.65 -19.00 -15.13
CA PHE A 323 5.00 -20.09 -15.84
C PHE A 323 3.49 -20.03 -15.56
N GLU A 324 2.69 -20.09 -16.63
CA GLU A 324 1.24 -20.03 -16.53
C GLU A 324 0.59 -21.06 -17.45
N VAL A 325 -0.45 -21.73 -16.94
CA VAL A 325 -1.38 -22.53 -17.75
C VAL A 325 -2.79 -22.12 -17.43
N GLY A 326 -3.63 -22.05 -18.43
CA GLY A 326 -5.00 -21.60 -18.27
C GLY A 326 -5.97 -22.32 -19.21
N PHE A 327 -7.21 -22.24 -18.80
CA PHE A 327 -8.34 -22.81 -19.51
C PHE A 327 -9.46 -21.75 -19.55
N ASP A 328 -10.04 -21.53 -20.73
CA ASP A 328 -11.22 -20.70 -20.94
C ASP A 328 -12.31 -21.57 -21.55
N GLY A 329 -13.48 -21.66 -20.93
CA GLY A 329 -14.60 -22.46 -21.38
C GLY A 329 -15.93 -21.73 -21.33
N GLU A 330 -16.76 -21.94 -22.35
CA GLU A 330 -18.15 -21.53 -22.36
C GLU A 330 -19.01 -22.75 -22.68
N PHE A 331 -20.09 -22.90 -21.94
CA PHE A 331 -20.92 -24.12 -21.98
C PHE A 331 -22.40 -23.76 -21.95
N PHE A 332 -23.23 -24.70 -22.44
CA PHE A 332 -24.68 -24.65 -22.37
C PHE A 332 -25.29 -23.41 -23.05
N GLN A 333 -24.86 -23.11 -24.29
CA GLN A 333 -25.30 -21.94 -25.05
C GLN A 333 -24.90 -20.64 -24.34
N HIS A 334 -23.59 -20.53 -23.95
CA HIS A 334 -22.98 -19.40 -23.25
C HIS A 334 -23.57 -19.10 -21.86
N ARG A 335 -24.30 -20.06 -21.23
CA ARG A 335 -24.86 -19.88 -19.89
C ARG A 335 -23.83 -20.01 -18.79
N LEU A 336 -22.87 -20.92 -18.94
CA LEU A 336 -21.76 -21.08 -18.03
C LEU A 336 -20.46 -20.62 -18.70
N HIS A 337 -19.76 -19.69 -18.09
CA HIS A 337 -18.38 -19.35 -18.46
C HIS A 337 -17.45 -19.70 -17.31
N VAL A 338 -16.29 -20.22 -17.64
CA VAL A 338 -15.23 -20.59 -16.67
C VAL A 338 -13.89 -20.17 -17.24
N ASN A 339 -13.16 -19.40 -16.46
CA ASN A 339 -11.75 -19.09 -16.70
C ASN A 339 -10.95 -19.58 -15.50
N ALA A 340 -9.96 -20.43 -15.73
CA ALA A 340 -9.08 -20.93 -14.69
C ALA A 340 -7.63 -20.78 -15.12
N THR A 341 -6.79 -20.29 -14.22
CA THR A 341 -5.35 -20.11 -14.46
C THR A 341 -4.58 -20.61 -13.25
N TYR A 342 -3.59 -21.46 -13.47
CA TYR A 342 -2.53 -21.75 -12.52
C TYR A 342 -1.28 -20.98 -12.92
N TYR A 343 -0.60 -20.39 -11.95
CA TYR A 343 0.65 -19.70 -12.15
C TYR A 343 1.70 -20.08 -11.11
N LYS A 344 2.96 -19.98 -11.54
CA LYS A 344 4.13 -20.07 -10.66
C LYS A 344 5.16 -19.05 -11.11
N THR A 345 5.53 -18.14 -10.21
CA THR A 345 6.53 -17.12 -10.46
C THR A 345 7.69 -17.22 -9.48
N ASN A 346 8.90 -17.00 -9.98
CA ASN A 346 10.11 -16.91 -9.16
C ASN A 346 10.81 -15.60 -9.47
N THR A 347 10.87 -14.69 -8.49
CA THR A 347 11.64 -13.46 -8.60
C THR A 347 13.04 -13.68 -8.01
N LYS A 348 14.04 -13.61 -8.88
CA LYS A 348 15.45 -13.83 -8.55
C LYS A 348 16.24 -12.55 -8.60
N ASN A 349 17.40 -12.54 -7.94
CA ASN A 349 18.32 -11.38 -7.87
C ASN A 349 17.63 -10.14 -7.27
N GLN A 350 16.70 -10.31 -6.33
CA GLN A 350 16.14 -9.16 -5.61
C GLN A 350 17.27 -8.40 -4.95
N TYR A 351 17.22 -7.07 -4.96
CA TYR A 351 18.20 -6.28 -4.26
C TYR A 351 17.72 -5.93 -2.85
N PHE A 352 18.58 -6.13 -1.89
CA PHE A 352 18.36 -5.77 -0.50
C PHE A 352 19.43 -4.80 -0.02
N GLU A 353 19.04 -3.92 0.89
CA GLU A 353 19.99 -3.09 1.62
C GLU A 353 20.32 -3.79 2.94
N VAL A 354 21.58 -4.22 3.09
CA VAL A 354 22.09 -4.88 4.27
C VAL A 354 22.87 -3.87 5.11
N THR A 355 22.59 -3.79 6.41
CA THR A 355 23.34 -2.95 7.33
C THR A 355 24.72 -3.55 7.55
N LEU A 356 25.75 -2.72 7.50
CA LEU A 356 27.13 -3.10 7.76
C LEU A 356 27.57 -2.69 9.17
N PRO A 357 28.56 -3.41 9.75
CA PRO A 357 29.24 -2.97 10.95
C PRO A 357 29.83 -1.56 10.76
N TRP A 358 29.77 -0.74 11.80
CA TRP A 358 30.24 0.66 11.74
C TRP A 358 31.74 0.79 11.38
N GLU A 359 32.54 -0.22 11.70
CA GLU A 359 33.97 -0.32 11.41
C GLU A 359 34.25 -0.34 9.90
N SER A 360 33.29 -0.72 9.07
CA SER A 360 33.41 -0.70 7.61
C SER A 360 33.52 0.69 7.01
N GLY A 361 33.18 1.74 7.79
CA GLY A 361 33.06 3.12 7.32
C GLY A 361 31.81 3.39 6.47
N TYR A 362 30.97 2.39 6.26
CA TYR A 362 29.68 2.51 5.54
C TYR A 362 28.54 2.04 6.45
N LYS A 363 27.35 2.58 6.22
CA LYS A 363 26.14 2.17 6.97
C LYS A 363 25.49 0.93 6.36
N SER A 364 25.58 0.78 5.03
CA SER A 364 24.87 -0.26 4.32
C SER A 364 25.61 -0.69 3.05
N GLN A 365 25.21 -1.85 2.56
CA GLN A 365 25.59 -2.39 1.25
C GLN A 365 24.35 -2.89 0.53
N PHE A 366 24.27 -2.67 -0.78
CA PHE A 366 23.26 -3.31 -1.60
C PHE A 366 23.80 -4.65 -2.12
N VAL A 367 22.97 -5.68 -2.04
CA VAL A 367 23.28 -7.02 -2.52
C VAL A 367 22.15 -7.53 -3.40
N ASN A 368 22.47 -8.25 -4.46
CA ASN A 368 21.48 -9.05 -5.19
C ASN A 368 21.40 -10.40 -4.52
N ALA A 369 20.27 -10.69 -3.94
CA ALA A 369 20.06 -11.95 -3.27
C ALA A 369 18.61 -12.36 -3.36
N GLY A 370 18.37 -13.61 -3.04
CA GLY A 370 17.05 -14.13 -2.85
C GLY A 370 16.36 -14.66 -4.10
N ASN A 371 15.49 -15.57 -3.81
CA ASN A 371 14.53 -16.16 -4.72
C ASN A 371 13.19 -16.23 -3.98
N VAL A 372 12.26 -15.36 -4.37
CA VAL A 372 10.90 -15.37 -3.81
C VAL A 372 9.96 -15.99 -4.83
N GLN A 373 9.29 -17.05 -4.42
CA GLN A 373 8.31 -17.78 -5.22
C GLN A 373 6.91 -17.36 -4.83
N ASN A 374 6.05 -17.15 -5.82
CA ASN A 374 4.60 -17.11 -5.67
C ASN A 374 4.00 -18.18 -6.58
N GLN A 375 3.05 -18.95 -6.06
CA GLN A 375 2.28 -19.91 -6.84
C GLN A 375 0.83 -19.85 -6.42
N GLY A 376 -0.06 -20.05 -7.38
CA GLY A 376 -1.45 -19.97 -7.08
C GLY A 376 -2.35 -20.31 -8.25
N PHE A 377 -3.63 -20.15 -8.00
CA PHE A 377 -4.61 -20.25 -9.06
C PHE A 377 -5.67 -19.17 -8.96
N GLU A 378 -6.22 -18.81 -10.09
CA GLU A 378 -7.31 -17.88 -10.25
C GLU A 378 -8.44 -18.58 -10.98
N LEU A 379 -9.67 -18.36 -10.51
CA LEU A 379 -10.88 -18.91 -11.09
C LEU A 379 -11.92 -17.81 -11.20
N THR A 380 -12.46 -17.65 -12.39
CA THR A 380 -13.69 -16.89 -12.63
C THR A 380 -14.72 -17.88 -13.18
N ALA A 381 -15.88 -17.97 -12.54
CA ALA A 381 -16.98 -18.80 -13.00
C ALA A 381 -18.28 -18.02 -12.92
N GLY A 382 -19.03 -17.96 -14.01
CA GLY A 382 -20.31 -17.28 -14.05
C GLY A 382 -21.39 -18.11 -14.69
N TRP A 383 -22.59 -17.97 -14.16
CA TRP A 383 -23.80 -18.63 -14.67
C TRP A 383 -24.87 -17.61 -14.98
N PHE A 384 -25.50 -17.75 -16.14
CA PHE A 384 -26.67 -16.98 -16.54
C PHE A 384 -27.87 -17.91 -16.73
N GLN A 385 -29.00 -17.58 -16.11
CA GLN A 385 -30.25 -18.29 -16.22
C GLN A 385 -31.40 -17.33 -16.56
N ASP A 386 -32.07 -17.61 -17.65
CA ASP A 386 -33.40 -17.06 -17.97
C ASP A 386 -34.46 -18.08 -17.55
N PHE A 387 -35.35 -17.67 -16.65
CA PHE A 387 -36.44 -18.50 -16.13
C PHE A 387 -37.74 -18.27 -16.93
N GLY A 388 -37.70 -17.43 -17.95
CA GLY A 388 -38.92 -16.92 -18.60
C GLY A 388 -39.66 -15.91 -17.71
N ASN A 389 -40.84 -15.47 -18.12
CA ASN A 389 -41.64 -14.49 -17.38
C ASN A 389 -40.89 -13.21 -17.02
N GLU A 390 -39.95 -12.81 -17.87
CA GLU A 390 -39.09 -11.61 -17.69
C GLU A 390 -38.19 -11.67 -16.41
N PHE A 391 -37.94 -12.87 -15.85
CA PHE A 391 -37.05 -13.07 -14.73
C PHE A 391 -35.74 -13.71 -15.17
N THR A 392 -34.60 -13.02 -14.90
CA THR A 392 -33.26 -13.53 -15.15
C THR A 392 -32.41 -13.45 -13.90
N TRP A 393 -31.49 -14.39 -13.78
CA TRP A 393 -30.47 -14.42 -12.74
C TRP A 393 -29.10 -14.62 -13.39
N SER A 394 -28.14 -13.79 -13.01
CA SER A 394 -26.72 -14.01 -13.26
C SER A 394 -25.94 -14.04 -11.97
N THR A 395 -24.96 -14.91 -11.91
CA THR A 395 -24.04 -15.03 -10.79
C THR A 395 -22.64 -15.19 -11.29
N ASP A 396 -21.68 -14.47 -10.68
CA ASP A 396 -20.28 -14.49 -11.04
C ASP A 396 -19.45 -14.65 -9.78
N LEU A 397 -18.59 -15.66 -9.77
CA LEU A 397 -17.63 -15.95 -8.72
C LEU A 397 -16.22 -15.67 -9.25
N ASN A 398 -15.47 -14.83 -8.55
CA ASN A 398 -14.05 -14.62 -8.75
C ASN A 398 -13.32 -15.12 -7.51
N LEU A 399 -12.35 -16.01 -7.70
CA LEU A 399 -11.58 -16.63 -6.63
C LEU A 399 -10.11 -16.55 -6.98
N SER A 400 -9.27 -16.14 -6.04
CA SER A 400 -7.81 -16.21 -6.15
C SER A 400 -7.20 -16.86 -4.92
N TYR A 401 -6.22 -17.71 -5.15
CA TYR A 401 -5.35 -18.28 -4.14
C TYR A 401 -3.90 -17.96 -4.48
N ASN A 402 -3.14 -17.48 -3.50
CA ASN A 402 -1.71 -17.26 -3.64
C ASN A 402 -0.95 -17.82 -2.44
N ASP A 403 0.09 -18.59 -2.72
CA ASP A 403 1.06 -19.05 -1.73
C ASP A 403 2.44 -18.52 -2.06
N ASN A 404 2.96 -17.70 -1.14
CA ASN A 404 4.27 -17.08 -1.23
C ASN A 404 5.29 -17.92 -0.45
N LYS A 405 6.51 -18.04 -0.96
CA LYS A 405 7.63 -18.68 -0.24
C LYS A 405 8.95 -18.01 -0.56
N ILE A 406 9.72 -17.74 0.46
CA ILE A 406 11.11 -17.29 0.33
C ILE A 406 11.96 -18.55 0.19
N ILE A 407 12.46 -18.79 -1.03
CA ILE A 407 13.26 -19.98 -1.35
C ILE A 407 14.70 -19.80 -0.92
N GLU A 408 15.22 -18.56 -1.05
CA GLU A 408 16.61 -18.23 -0.78
C GLU A 408 16.71 -16.78 -0.37
N LEU A 409 17.50 -16.49 0.64
CA LEU A 409 17.97 -15.17 1.04
C LEU A 409 19.49 -15.08 0.81
N PHE A 410 20.08 -13.94 1.19
CA PHE A 410 21.52 -13.73 1.09
C PHE A 410 22.28 -14.57 2.13
N ASP A 411 23.30 -15.33 1.67
CA ASP A 411 24.19 -16.06 2.56
C ASP A 411 24.85 -15.12 3.59
N GLY A 412 24.72 -15.44 4.88
CA GLY A 412 25.27 -14.67 5.99
C GLY A 412 24.24 -13.85 6.78
N ILE A 413 22.96 -13.85 6.39
CA ILE A 413 21.87 -13.29 7.21
C ILE A 413 21.31 -14.39 8.13
N GLN A 414 21.82 -14.48 9.35
CA GLN A 414 21.34 -15.48 10.32
C GLN A 414 20.05 -15.03 11.03
N ASP A 415 19.87 -13.73 11.25
CA ASP A 415 18.75 -13.17 12.04
C ASP A 415 17.57 -12.69 11.20
N GLY A 416 17.50 -13.11 9.93
CA GLY A 416 16.46 -12.68 9.00
C GLY A 416 16.59 -11.21 8.58
N VAL A 417 15.76 -10.81 7.61
CA VAL A 417 15.68 -9.42 7.12
C VAL A 417 14.43 -8.75 7.68
N THR A 418 14.59 -7.79 8.57
CA THR A 418 13.47 -7.00 9.07
C THR A 418 13.02 -6.00 8.01
N VAL A 419 11.80 -6.15 7.51
CA VAL A 419 11.16 -5.26 6.52
C VAL A 419 10.46 -4.10 7.21
N SER A 420 9.83 -4.35 8.33
CA SER A 420 9.20 -3.32 9.15
C SER A 420 9.30 -3.63 10.63
N ASN A 421 9.34 -2.57 11.44
CA ASN A 421 9.34 -2.66 12.89
C ASN A 421 8.42 -1.58 13.44
N LEU A 422 7.39 -1.99 14.15
CA LEU A 422 6.38 -1.10 14.72
C LEU A 422 6.09 -1.53 16.16
N GLY A 423 6.76 -0.89 17.14
CA GLY A 423 6.46 -1.01 18.57
C GLY A 423 6.37 -2.44 19.11
N GLY A 424 7.29 -3.34 18.74
CA GLY A 424 7.28 -4.73 19.21
C GLY A 424 6.63 -5.73 18.25
N ALA A 425 6.11 -5.27 17.11
CA ALA A 425 5.71 -6.10 15.98
C ALA A 425 6.68 -5.89 14.82
N LYS A 426 7.20 -6.97 14.26
CA LYS A 426 8.13 -6.93 13.14
C LYS A 426 7.65 -7.86 12.03
N VAL A 427 7.84 -7.42 10.79
CA VAL A 427 7.78 -8.29 9.61
C VAL A 427 9.21 -8.70 9.29
N ILE A 428 9.51 -9.99 9.41
CA ILE A 428 10.85 -10.51 9.23
C ILE A 428 10.82 -11.59 8.15
N LEU A 429 11.75 -11.50 7.21
CA LEU A 429 11.94 -12.49 6.16
C LEU A 429 12.98 -13.51 6.61
N TYR A 430 12.59 -14.78 6.62
CA TYR A 430 13.47 -15.93 6.80
C TYR A 430 13.43 -16.83 5.57
N GLU A 431 14.53 -17.51 5.30
CA GLU A 431 14.55 -18.57 4.29
C GLU A 431 13.59 -19.69 4.68
N GLY A 432 12.77 -20.16 3.74
CA GLY A 432 11.69 -21.12 3.98
C GLY A 432 10.39 -20.50 4.49
N GLY A 433 10.39 -19.27 4.97
CA GLY A 433 9.23 -18.50 5.40
C GLY A 433 8.47 -17.83 4.25
N GLN A 434 7.58 -16.90 4.59
CA GLN A 434 6.74 -16.18 3.63
C GLN A 434 6.96 -14.67 3.76
N TYR A 435 6.77 -13.94 2.67
CA TYR A 435 6.75 -12.49 2.72
C TYR A 435 5.51 -12.01 3.49
N GLY A 436 5.72 -11.22 4.55
CA GLY A 436 4.65 -10.79 5.45
C GLY A 436 4.52 -11.63 6.72
N ASP A 437 5.48 -12.52 7.01
CA ASP A 437 5.52 -13.24 8.28
C ASP A 437 5.69 -12.29 9.45
N LEU A 438 4.74 -12.37 10.39
CA LEU A 438 4.62 -11.49 11.54
C LEU A 438 5.25 -12.14 12.77
N TYR A 439 6.19 -11.42 13.36
CA TYR A 439 6.84 -11.76 14.62
C TYR A 439 6.55 -10.67 15.65
N VAL A 440 6.15 -11.06 16.84
CA VAL A 440 5.75 -10.10 17.88
C VAL A 440 6.48 -10.34 19.20
N ARG A 441 6.72 -9.27 19.92
CA ARG A 441 7.15 -9.31 21.30
C ARG A 441 5.99 -9.78 22.16
N THR A 442 6.30 -10.68 23.11
CA THR A 442 5.35 -11.28 24.04
C THR A 442 5.75 -10.98 25.48
N LEU A 443 4.90 -11.34 26.41
CA LEU A 443 5.29 -11.39 27.80
C LEU A 443 6.30 -12.53 28.04
N LYS A 444 7.23 -12.31 28.98
CA LYS A 444 8.27 -13.29 29.31
C LYS A 444 7.66 -14.52 29.96
N ARG A 445 8.15 -15.68 29.53
CA ARG A 445 7.79 -16.99 30.08
C ARG A 445 9.04 -17.70 30.60
N ASP A 446 8.87 -18.50 31.65
CA ASP A 446 9.91 -19.39 32.15
C ASP A 446 10.06 -20.65 31.27
N GLU A 447 11.01 -21.51 31.60
CA GLU A 447 11.26 -22.78 30.88
C GLU A 447 10.07 -23.74 30.87
N SER A 448 9.14 -23.60 31.83
CA SER A 448 7.89 -24.38 31.90
C SER A 448 6.74 -23.76 31.11
N GLY A 449 6.97 -22.60 30.46
CA GLY A 449 5.98 -21.85 29.70
C GLY A 449 5.06 -20.96 30.54
N LYS A 450 5.29 -20.84 31.84
CA LYS A 450 4.50 -19.99 32.74
C LYS A 450 4.91 -18.54 32.63
N LEU A 451 3.93 -17.64 32.77
CA LEU A 451 4.15 -16.21 32.77
C LEU A 451 5.08 -15.78 33.94
N VAL A 452 6.14 -15.04 33.62
CA VAL A 452 7.03 -14.44 34.62
C VAL A 452 6.43 -13.14 35.11
N THR A 453 6.41 -12.98 36.44
CA THR A 453 5.93 -11.76 37.10
C THR A 453 7.03 -11.18 38.00
N GLU A 454 6.96 -9.90 38.25
CA GLU A 454 7.81 -9.19 39.21
C GLU A 454 6.98 -8.29 40.12
N THR A 455 7.50 -7.99 41.29
CA THR A 455 6.93 -6.99 42.20
C THR A 455 7.78 -5.73 42.09
N PRO A 456 7.27 -4.60 41.58
CA PRO A 456 8.03 -3.35 41.55
C PRO A 456 8.48 -2.93 42.93
N GLU A 457 9.63 -2.26 43.03
CA GLU A 457 10.19 -1.80 44.30
C GLU A 457 9.18 -0.93 45.07
N GLY A 458 8.92 -1.31 46.33
CA GLY A 458 7.95 -0.61 47.19
C GLY A 458 6.47 -0.88 46.86
N ALA A 459 6.14 -1.77 45.93
CA ALA A 459 4.77 -2.13 45.61
C ALA A 459 4.29 -3.36 46.37
N ASP A 460 2.95 -3.44 46.55
CA ASP A 460 2.25 -4.58 47.14
C ASP A 460 1.50 -5.43 46.05
N TYR A 461 1.82 -5.19 44.79
CA TYR A 461 1.22 -5.87 43.64
C TYR A 461 2.27 -6.39 42.68
N GLN A 462 1.88 -7.38 41.88
CA GLN A 462 2.69 -7.93 40.79
C GLN A 462 2.31 -7.34 39.43
N ILE A 463 3.32 -7.29 38.55
CA ILE A 463 3.14 -6.96 37.12
C ILE A 463 3.76 -8.06 36.26
N PRO A 464 3.30 -8.26 35.03
CA PRO A 464 3.96 -9.17 34.11
C PRO A 464 5.30 -8.58 33.62
N VAL A 465 6.23 -9.43 33.26
CA VAL A 465 7.53 -9.04 32.68
C VAL A 465 7.48 -9.15 31.16
N ASN A 466 8.06 -8.17 30.47
CA ASN A 466 8.17 -8.22 29.01
C ASN A 466 9.25 -9.19 28.54
N GLY A 467 9.01 -9.85 27.43
CA GLY A 467 10.00 -10.65 26.72
C GLY A 467 11.10 -9.83 26.07
N GLY A 468 12.07 -10.49 25.45
CA GLY A 468 13.17 -9.84 24.75
C GLY A 468 12.74 -9.10 23.47
N GLU A 469 13.68 -8.34 22.90
CA GLU A 469 13.46 -7.50 21.71
C GLU A 469 14.24 -7.99 20.48
N GLN A 470 15.17 -8.94 20.68
CA GLN A 470 15.94 -9.50 19.59
C GLN A 470 15.02 -10.34 18.70
N ASN A 471 15.36 -10.50 17.43
CA ASN A 471 14.52 -11.27 16.50
C ASN A 471 14.31 -12.72 16.98
N SER A 472 15.31 -13.31 17.64
CA SER A 472 15.25 -14.64 18.25
C SER A 472 14.24 -14.76 19.41
N ASP A 473 13.91 -13.66 20.07
CA ASP A 473 13.00 -13.64 21.23
C ASP A 473 11.54 -13.47 20.80
N LEU A 474 11.31 -13.09 19.54
CA LEU A 474 9.97 -12.79 19.05
C LEU A 474 9.20 -14.08 18.70
N LYS A 475 7.91 -14.06 18.95
CA LYS A 475 7.00 -15.15 18.61
C LYS A 475 6.43 -14.97 17.22
N TYR A 476 6.49 -16.00 16.40
CA TYR A 476 5.78 -16.07 15.12
C TYR A 476 4.27 -16.15 15.34
N MET A 477 3.51 -15.26 14.72
CA MET A 477 2.06 -15.14 14.87
C MET A 477 1.27 -15.46 13.58
N GLY A 478 1.97 -15.82 12.51
CA GLY A 478 1.37 -16.09 11.21
C GLY A 478 1.73 -15.04 10.16
N ASN A 479 1.09 -15.10 9.03
CA ASN A 479 1.36 -14.21 7.89
C ASN A 479 0.28 -13.12 7.78
N MET A 480 0.65 -11.89 7.45
CA MET A 480 -0.28 -10.76 7.30
C MET A 480 -1.09 -10.83 6.00
N ASN A 481 -0.65 -11.62 5.01
CA ASN A 481 -1.34 -11.75 3.73
C ASN A 481 -2.42 -12.83 3.78
N SER A 482 -3.61 -12.52 3.30
CA SER A 482 -4.66 -13.52 3.08
C SER A 482 -4.31 -14.37 1.88
N LYS A 483 -4.40 -15.71 2.02
CA LYS A 483 -4.13 -16.62 0.92
C LYS A 483 -5.29 -16.71 -0.08
N TRP A 484 -6.53 -16.54 0.39
CA TRP A 484 -7.73 -16.63 -0.41
C TRP A 484 -8.46 -15.30 -0.46
N ASN A 485 -8.77 -14.84 -1.67
CA ASN A 485 -9.63 -13.70 -1.91
C ASN A 485 -10.73 -14.12 -2.88
N MET A 486 -11.98 -13.77 -2.56
CA MET A 486 -13.13 -14.16 -3.37
C MET A 486 -14.16 -13.03 -3.40
N GLY A 487 -14.71 -12.80 -4.59
CA GLY A 487 -15.84 -11.92 -4.82
C GLY A 487 -16.99 -12.71 -5.44
N TRP A 488 -18.17 -12.62 -4.87
CA TRP A 488 -19.36 -13.26 -5.37
C TRP A 488 -20.43 -12.24 -5.71
N ASN A 489 -20.65 -12.04 -6.99
CA ASN A 489 -21.65 -11.11 -7.51
C ASN A 489 -22.92 -11.87 -7.94
N ASN A 490 -24.08 -11.34 -7.56
CA ASN A 490 -25.39 -11.85 -7.98
C ASN A 490 -26.25 -10.72 -8.51
N THR A 491 -26.86 -10.92 -9.66
CA THR A 491 -27.79 -9.97 -10.25
C THR A 491 -29.11 -10.68 -10.59
N PHE A 492 -30.18 -10.18 -10.00
CA PHE A 492 -31.55 -10.61 -10.24
C PHE A 492 -32.29 -9.52 -11.00
N ARG A 493 -32.87 -9.85 -12.10
CA ARG A 493 -33.68 -8.91 -12.88
C ARG A 493 -35.09 -9.47 -13.06
N TYR A 494 -36.04 -8.69 -12.67
CA TYR A 494 -37.46 -8.96 -12.93
C TYR A 494 -38.08 -7.75 -13.63
N LYS A 495 -38.46 -7.93 -14.92
CA LYS A 495 -38.91 -6.82 -15.79
C LYS A 495 -37.87 -5.69 -15.80
N ASP A 496 -38.31 -4.54 -15.32
CA ASP A 496 -37.50 -3.31 -15.22
C ASP A 496 -36.77 -3.12 -13.89
N LEU A 497 -37.01 -4.01 -12.93
CA LEU A 497 -36.35 -4.00 -11.62
C LEU A 497 -35.08 -4.85 -11.68
N THR A 498 -33.96 -4.30 -11.17
CA THR A 498 -32.67 -5.01 -11.08
C THR A 498 -32.14 -4.90 -9.66
N LEU A 499 -31.85 -6.03 -9.04
CA LEU A 499 -31.14 -6.13 -7.76
C LEU A 499 -29.77 -6.76 -8.00
N SER A 500 -28.69 -6.07 -7.63
CA SER A 500 -27.33 -6.60 -7.69
C SER A 500 -26.71 -6.59 -6.29
N MET A 501 -25.96 -7.65 -5.95
CA MET A 501 -25.30 -7.82 -4.66
C MET A 501 -23.89 -8.36 -4.90
N LEU A 502 -22.88 -7.71 -4.30
CA LEU A 502 -21.51 -8.17 -4.26
C LEU A 502 -21.11 -8.50 -2.82
N ILE A 503 -20.76 -9.76 -2.59
CA ILE A 503 -20.22 -10.25 -1.34
C ILE A 503 -18.72 -10.49 -1.53
N ASP A 504 -17.92 -9.98 -0.62
CA ASP A 504 -16.46 -10.05 -0.63
C ASP A 504 -16.00 -10.93 0.53
N PHE A 505 -15.07 -11.85 0.23
CA PHE A 505 -14.49 -12.78 1.19
C PHE A 505 -12.98 -12.65 1.17
N ARG A 506 -12.40 -12.57 2.34
CA ARG A 506 -10.98 -12.63 2.53
C ARG A 506 -10.70 -13.66 3.62
N ILE A 507 -9.94 -14.73 3.32
CA ILE A 507 -9.73 -15.84 4.23
C ILE A 507 -8.25 -15.96 4.56
N GLY A 508 -7.95 -16.02 5.87
CA GLY A 508 -6.60 -16.03 6.41
C GLY A 508 -6.00 -14.62 6.49
N GLY A 509 -4.75 -14.57 6.88
CA GLY A 509 -4.03 -13.35 7.19
C GLY A 509 -4.12 -12.97 8.66
N LYS A 510 -3.19 -12.11 9.09
CA LYS A 510 -3.16 -11.54 10.44
C LYS A 510 -3.16 -10.02 10.38
N VAL A 511 -3.77 -9.39 11.36
CA VAL A 511 -3.79 -7.95 11.52
C VAL A 511 -3.46 -7.60 12.97
N VAL A 512 -2.69 -6.53 13.14
CA VAL A 512 -2.24 -6.04 14.45
C VAL A 512 -2.91 -4.71 14.73
N SER A 513 -3.61 -4.59 15.86
CA SER A 513 -4.21 -3.31 16.29
C SER A 513 -3.35 -2.59 17.31
N MET A 514 -2.51 -1.68 16.83
CA MET A 514 -1.79 -0.74 17.69
C MET A 514 -2.75 0.31 18.28
N THR A 515 -3.86 0.56 17.61
CA THR A 515 -4.95 1.38 18.14
C THR A 515 -5.45 0.82 19.45
N GLU A 516 -5.81 -0.48 19.50
CA GLU A 516 -6.34 -1.10 20.71
C GLU A 516 -5.30 -1.17 21.83
N ALA A 517 -4.04 -1.48 21.49
CA ALA A 517 -2.93 -1.45 22.45
C ALA A 517 -2.79 -0.07 23.11
N THR A 518 -2.94 0.99 22.31
CA THR A 518 -2.88 2.37 22.82
C THR A 518 -4.08 2.69 23.70
N LEU A 519 -5.30 2.27 23.30
CA LEU A 519 -6.51 2.48 24.12
C LEU A 519 -6.41 1.79 25.47
N ASP A 520 -5.79 0.62 25.53
CA ASP A 520 -5.52 -0.09 26.77
C ASP A 520 -4.49 0.63 27.65
N GLY A 521 -3.38 1.09 27.08
CA GLY A 521 -2.36 1.85 27.78
C GLY A 521 -2.90 3.16 28.37
N TYR A 522 -3.78 3.86 27.63
CA TYR A 522 -4.49 5.04 28.13
C TYR A 522 -5.68 4.72 29.06
N GLY A 523 -6.04 3.44 29.23
CA GLY A 523 -7.12 3.00 30.10
C GLY A 523 -8.51 3.40 29.60
N VAL A 524 -8.69 3.72 28.33
CA VAL A 524 -9.96 4.19 27.76
C VAL A 524 -10.75 3.11 27.04
N SER A 525 -10.17 1.92 26.83
CA SER A 525 -10.87 0.80 26.23
C SER A 525 -11.96 0.23 27.16
N GLU A 526 -12.96 -0.45 26.59
CA GLU A 526 -13.99 -1.14 27.38
C GLU A 526 -13.37 -2.24 28.25
N ARG A 527 -12.37 -2.95 27.74
CA ARG A 527 -11.63 -4.02 28.44
C ARG A 527 -10.97 -3.50 29.73
N THR A 528 -10.28 -2.35 29.66
CA THR A 528 -9.67 -1.71 30.84
C THR A 528 -10.72 -1.17 31.81
N GLY A 529 -11.87 -0.66 31.31
CA GLY A 529 -12.99 -0.24 32.13
C GLY A 529 -13.55 -1.39 32.97
N ARG A 530 -13.86 -2.52 32.32
CA ARG A 530 -14.35 -3.73 32.99
C ARG A 530 -13.34 -4.29 34.01
N ALA A 531 -12.03 -4.19 33.72
CA ALA A 531 -10.99 -4.62 34.66
C ALA A 531 -10.95 -3.72 35.91
N ARG A 532 -11.07 -2.41 35.76
CA ARG A 532 -11.16 -1.47 36.90
C ARG A 532 -12.40 -1.70 37.74
N ASP A 533 -13.56 -1.96 37.13
CA ASP A 533 -14.81 -2.27 37.84
C ASP A 533 -14.66 -3.55 38.68
N ARG A 534 -13.93 -4.56 38.18
CA ARG A 534 -13.62 -5.78 38.93
C ARG A 534 -12.52 -5.59 39.98
N GLY A 535 -11.69 -4.55 39.83
CA GLY A 535 -10.52 -4.29 40.69
C GLY A 535 -9.28 -5.16 40.40
N TYR A 536 -9.28 -5.96 39.31
CA TYR A 536 -8.14 -6.80 38.94
C TYR A 536 -8.20 -7.24 37.46
N VAL A 537 -7.05 -7.72 36.99
CA VAL A 537 -6.93 -8.47 35.72
C VAL A 537 -6.57 -9.92 36.04
N MET A 538 -7.21 -10.87 35.37
CA MET A 538 -6.84 -12.29 35.40
C MET A 538 -6.14 -12.66 34.10
N ARG A 539 -4.94 -13.25 34.18
CA ARG A 539 -4.22 -13.81 33.04
C ARG A 539 -3.53 -15.11 33.42
N GLU A 540 -3.85 -16.20 32.73
CA GLU A 540 -3.23 -17.53 32.92
C GLU A 540 -3.27 -17.99 34.40
N GLY A 541 -4.37 -17.71 35.11
CA GLY A 541 -4.55 -18.07 36.53
C GLY A 541 -3.90 -17.09 37.51
N ILE A 542 -3.16 -16.09 37.05
CA ILE A 542 -2.52 -15.07 37.90
C ILE A 542 -3.46 -13.87 38.03
N LYS A 543 -3.66 -13.38 39.28
CA LYS A 543 -4.45 -12.21 39.59
C LYS A 543 -3.56 -10.98 39.75
N PHE A 544 -3.72 -10.00 38.86
CA PHE A 544 -3.05 -8.70 38.94
C PHE A 544 -3.99 -7.67 39.58
N SER A 545 -3.69 -7.28 40.82
CA SER A 545 -4.54 -6.40 41.64
C SER A 545 -4.47 -4.93 41.22
N ASN A 546 -3.36 -4.49 40.61
CA ASN A 546 -3.22 -3.13 40.08
C ASN A 546 -3.46 -3.12 38.55
N VAL A 547 -4.68 -2.75 38.18
CA VAL A 547 -5.12 -2.74 36.77
C VAL A 547 -4.32 -1.77 35.93
N LYS A 548 -4.01 -0.57 36.48
CA LYS A 548 -3.20 0.41 35.74
C LYS A 548 -1.80 -0.11 35.46
N ALA A 549 -1.10 -0.58 36.50
CA ALA A 549 0.25 -1.08 36.37
C ALA A 549 0.35 -2.29 35.42
N TYR A 550 -0.67 -3.14 35.37
CA TYR A 550 -0.76 -4.22 34.38
C TYR A 550 -0.83 -3.68 32.95
N TYR A 551 -1.72 -2.72 32.67
CA TYR A 551 -1.87 -2.17 31.32
C TYR A 551 -0.75 -1.19 30.93
N ASP A 552 0.00 -0.63 31.87
CA ASP A 552 1.23 0.12 31.57
C ASP A 552 2.32 -0.79 30.98
N VAL A 553 2.30 -2.10 31.28
CA VAL A 553 3.21 -3.10 30.72
C VAL A 553 2.65 -3.71 29.41
N VAL A 554 1.36 -4.02 29.38
CA VAL A 554 0.74 -4.75 28.26
C VAL A 554 0.30 -3.81 27.14
N GLY A 555 -0.21 -2.64 27.47
CA GLY A 555 -0.66 -1.64 26.52
C GLY A 555 0.44 -0.69 26.07
N ALA A 556 0.07 0.31 25.26
CA ALA A 556 1.00 1.31 24.76
C ALA A 556 0.56 2.73 25.15
N THR A 557 1.40 3.47 25.84
CA THR A 557 1.17 4.89 26.15
C THR A 557 1.86 5.83 25.17
N SER A 558 2.72 5.32 24.31
CA SER A 558 3.37 6.05 23.22
C SER A 558 3.72 5.12 22.06
N PHE A 559 3.99 5.69 20.90
CA PHE A 559 4.28 4.98 19.65
C PHE A 559 5.44 3.97 19.75
N ASN A 560 6.47 4.27 20.55
CA ASN A 560 7.67 3.45 20.68
C ASN A 560 7.63 2.49 21.87
N SER A 561 6.52 2.42 22.62
CA SER A 561 6.44 1.69 23.89
C SER A 561 5.38 0.59 23.90
N VAL A 562 5.04 0.00 22.77
CA VAL A 562 4.25 -1.24 22.77
C VAL A 562 5.18 -2.39 23.11
N TYR A 563 4.99 -2.99 24.27
CA TYR A 563 5.87 -4.04 24.76
C TYR A 563 5.31 -5.43 24.52
N ASN A 564 4.00 -5.62 24.61
CA ASN A 564 3.33 -6.89 24.35
C ASN A 564 2.31 -6.74 23.21
N VAL A 565 2.63 -7.30 22.07
CA VAL A 565 1.77 -7.22 20.88
C VAL A 565 0.91 -8.46 20.69
N GLU A 566 1.24 -9.56 21.39
CA GLU A 566 0.53 -10.84 21.26
C GLU A 566 -0.99 -10.70 21.44
N ASP A 567 -1.45 -9.85 22.38
CA ASP A 567 -2.86 -9.66 22.70
C ASP A 567 -3.65 -8.82 21.68
N TYR A 568 -2.96 -8.25 20.71
CA TYR A 568 -3.51 -7.33 19.72
C TYR A 568 -3.38 -7.86 18.29
N VAL A 569 -3.07 -9.15 18.14
CA VAL A 569 -3.02 -9.86 16.84
C VAL A 569 -4.32 -10.62 16.65
N TYR A 570 -5.00 -10.31 15.57
CA TYR A 570 -6.29 -10.88 15.20
C TYR A 570 -6.22 -11.62 13.87
N ASP A 571 -7.18 -12.51 13.62
CA ASP A 571 -7.38 -13.09 12.30
C ASP A 571 -7.98 -12.04 11.36
N ALA A 572 -7.43 -11.91 10.15
CA ALA A 572 -7.90 -10.95 9.17
C ALA A 572 -9.05 -11.49 8.31
N THR A 573 -9.48 -12.75 8.55
CA THR A 573 -10.62 -13.35 7.86
C THR A 573 -11.86 -12.49 8.01
N ASN A 574 -12.48 -12.16 6.89
CA ASN A 574 -13.73 -11.42 6.90
C ASN A 574 -14.61 -11.76 5.70
N VAL A 575 -15.92 -11.59 5.89
CA VAL A 575 -16.96 -11.71 4.87
C VAL A 575 -17.86 -10.49 4.98
N ARG A 576 -18.02 -9.73 3.89
CA ARG A 576 -18.81 -8.49 3.95
C ARG A 576 -19.73 -8.30 2.75
N MET A 577 -20.83 -7.58 2.99
CA MET A 577 -21.64 -7.00 1.94
C MET A 577 -20.90 -5.76 1.36
N ARG A 578 -20.22 -5.98 0.23
CA ARG A 578 -19.41 -4.94 -0.41
C ARG A 578 -20.28 -3.90 -1.11
N GLU A 579 -21.28 -4.36 -1.86
CA GLU A 579 -22.21 -3.49 -2.57
C GLU A 579 -23.57 -4.17 -2.70
N ILE A 580 -24.63 -3.37 -2.56
CA ILE A 580 -25.98 -3.71 -2.96
C ILE A 580 -26.52 -2.56 -3.81
N SER A 581 -27.17 -2.90 -4.93
CA SER A 581 -27.78 -1.93 -5.82
C SER A 581 -29.19 -2.37 -6.19
N LEU A 582 -30.15 -1.46 -6.07
CA LEU A 582 -31.54 -1.66 -6.52
C LEU A 582 -31.89 -0.60 -7.54
N GLY A 583 -32.10 -1.02 -8.78
CA GLY A 583 -32.37 -0.14 -9.91
C GLY A 583 -33.73 -0.41 -10.54
N TYR A 584 -34.38 0.63 -11.03
CA TYR A 584 -35.59 0.55 -11.85
C TYR A 584 -35.43 1.34 -13.13
N THR A 585 -35.83 0.75 -14.26
CA THR A 585 -35.77 1.37 -15.60
C THR A 585 -37.14 1.79 -16.05
N PHE A 586 -37.38 3.09 -16.15
CA PHE A 586 -38.59 3.67 -16.77
C PHE A 586 -38.40 3.70 -18.28
N ARG A 587 -39.13 2.83 -18.98
CA ARG A 587 -39.06 2.76 -20.46
C ARG A 587 -39.91 3.85 -21.06
N ASN A 588 -39.43 4.40 -22.17
CA ASN A 588 -40.17 5.37 -22.99
C ASN A 588 -40.66 6.61 -22.22
N LEU A 589 -40.01 6.98 -21.11
CA LEU A 589 -40.48 8.07 -20.23
C LEU A 589 -40.51 9.43 -20.93
N PHE A 590 -39.59 9.68 -21.86
CA PHE A 590 -39.48 10.93 -22.63
C PHE A 590 -39.66 10.73 -24.13
N GLY A 591 -40.44 9.73 -24.55
CA GLY A 591 -40.71 9.37 -25.96
C GLY A 591 -40.05 8.05 -26.35
N GLN A 592 -40.33 7.58 -27.58
CA GLN A 592 -39.84 6.30 -28.08
C GLN A 592 -38.30 6.23 -27.99
N SER A 593 -37.80 5.12 -27.47
CA SER A 593 -36.38 4.81 -27.30
C SER A 593 -35.63 5.56 -26.18
N LYS A 594 -36.31 6.40 -25.39
CA LYS A 594 -35.68 7.13 -24.26
C LYS A 594 -36.02 6.47 -22.93
N ASN A 595 -34.97 5.95 -22.28
CA ASN A 595 -35.14 5.23 -21.01
C ASN A 595 -34.39 5.94 -19.88
N LEU A 596 -35.05 6.09 -18.72
CA LEU A 596 -34.46 6.58 -17.48
C LEU A 596 -34.27 5.41 -16.53
N THR A 597 -33.04 5.14 -16.12
CA THR A 597 -32.75 4.18 -15.04
C THR A 597 -32.33 4.95 -13.79
N LEU A 598 -33.03 4.68 -12.69
CA LEU A 598 -32.68 5.15 -11.37
C LEU A 598 -32.20 3.96 -10.56
N ALA A 599 -30.99 4.02 -9.98
CA ALA A 599 -30.50 2.98 -9.12
C ALA A 599 -29.95 3.55 -7.81
N PHE A 600 -30.43 3.01 -6.68
CA PHE A 600 -29.87 3.24 -5.37
C PHE A 600 -28.74 2.26 -5.15
N ILE A 601 -27.60 2.76 -4.68
CA ILE A 601 -26.38 1.98 -4.43
C ILE A 601 -25.96 2.20 -2.99
N ALA A 602 -25.66 1.12 -2.29
CA ALA A 602 -25.09 1.16 -0.96
C ALA A 602 -23.84 0.26 -0.88
N ARG A 603 -22.78 0.77 -0.26
CA ARG A 603 -21.49 0.07 -0.16
C ARG A 603 -21.01 -0.07 1.27
N ASN A 604 -20.24 -1.15 1.52
CA ASN A 604 -19.64 -1.48 2.81
C ASN A 604 -20.66 -1.49 3.96
N LEU A 605 -21.84 -2.10 3.75
CA LEU A 605 -22.97 -1.99 4.66
C LEU A 605 -22.71 -2.65 6.01
N PHE A 606 -22.20 -3.90 5.99
CA PHE A 606 -21.92 -4.69 7.17
C PHE A 606 -21.01 -5.87 6.86
N PHE A 607 -20.45 -6.44 7.91
CA PHE A 607 -19.75 -7.72 7.86
C PHE A 607 -20.70 -8.85 8.25
N PHE A 608 -20.72 -9.92 7.47
CA PHE A 608 -21.32 -11.19 7.87
C PHE A 608 -20.46 -11.88 8.92
N TYR A 609 -19.12 -11.73 8.77
CA TYR A 609 -18.12 -12.28 9.69
C TYR A 609 -16.87 -11.40 9.72
N LYS A 610 -16.30 -11.18 10.89
CA LYS A 610 -14.94 -10.70 11.15
C LYS A 610 -14.51 -11.04 12.58
N ASP A 611 -13.23 -11.30 12.79
CA ASP A 611 -12.62 -11.53 14.11
C ASP A 611 -12.07 -10.22 14.71
N ALA A 612 -11.38 -9.42 13.91
CA ALA A 612 -10.77 -8.18 14.35
C ALA A 612 -11.81 -7.14 14.83
N PRO A 613 -11.52 -6.36 15.88
CA PRO A 613 -12.42 -5.31 16.37
C PRO A 613 -12.65 -4.18 15.36
N MET A 614 -11.66 -3.90 14.50
CA MET A 614 -11.73 -2.94 13.40
C MET A 614 -12.03 -3.62 12.06
N ASP A 615 -12.04 -2.85 10.97
CA ASP A 615 -12.06 -3.40 9.61
C ASP A 615 -10.66 -3.96 9.27
N PRO A 616 -10.52 -5.28 9.06
CA PRO A 616 -9.21 -5.90 8.81
C PRO A 616 -8.57 -5.55 7.46
N ASP A 617 -9.29 -4.87 6.57
CA ASP A 617 -8.73 -4.36 5.31
C ASP A 617 -8.07 -2.99 5.46
N VAL A 618 -8.28 -2.32 6.58
CA VAL A 618 -7.66 -1.03 6.85
C VAL A 618 -6.23 -1.26 7.28
N SER A 619 -5.28 -0.63 6.58
CA SER A 619 -3.86 -0.77 6.85
C SER A 619 -3.14 0.58 6.91
N MET A 620 -2.04 0.64 7.65
CA MET A 620 -1.21 1.84 7.79
C MET A 620 -0.58 2.29 6.45
N GLY A 621 -0.36 1.36 5.53
CA GLY A 621 0.23 1.66 4.23
C GLY A 621 0.03 0.53 3.22
N THR A 622 0.28 0.83 1.96
CA THR A 622 0.17 -0.11 0.85
C THR A 622 1.45 -0.92 0.59
N GLY A 623 2.55 -0.57 1.29
CA GLY A 623 3.81 -1.30 1.18
C GLY A 623 3.77 -2.63 1.94
N ASN A 624 4.49 -3.62 1.45
CA ASN A 624 4.49 -5.00 1.94
C ASN A 624 4.91 -5.18 3.42
N GLY A 625 5.46 -4.17 4.07
CA GLY A 625 5.82 -4.22 5.49
C GLY A 625 4.83 -3.51 6.42
N LEU A 626 3.86 -2.75 5.90
CA LEU A 626 2.93 -1.93 6.68
C LEU A 626 1.47 -2.32 6.51
N GLN A 627 1.15 -3.19 5.56
CA GLN A 627 -0.19 -3.79 5.45
C GLN A 627 -0.45 -4.70 6.65
N GLY A 628 -1.67 -4.73 7.13
CA GLY A 628 -2.05 -5.51 8.33
C GLY A 628 -1.75 -4.81 9.66
N PHE A 629 -1.25 -3.57 9.66
CA PHE A 629 -1.16 -2.74 10.87
C PHE A 629 -2.31 -1.73 10.90
N ASP A 630 -3.10 -1.77 11.97
CA ASP A 630 -4.06 -0.74 12.34
C ASP A 630 -3.41 0.22 13.34
N VAL A 631 -3.24 1.47 12.93
CA VAL A 631 -2.64 2.55 13.73
C VAL A 631 -3.50 3.79 13.60
N PHE A 632 -4.60 3.85 14.33
CA PHE A 632 -5.56 4.95 14.25
C PHE A 632 -5.97 5.28 12.81
N ASN A 633 -6.19 4.23 12.01
CA ASN A 633 -6.63 4.39 10.63
C ASN A 633 -8.08 4.89 10.58
N LEU A 634 -8.41 5.63 9.53
CA LEU A 634 -9.80 6.02 9.29
C LEU A 634 -10.65 4.75 9.13
N PRO A 635 -11.76 4.62 9.87
CA PRO A 635 -12.66 3.49 9.70
C PRO A 635 -13.27 3.51 8.30
N THR A 636 -13.53 2.32 7.75
CA THR A 636 -14.24 2.18 6.48
C THR A 636 -15.62 2.82 6.57
N THR A 637 -15.95 3.64 5.60
CA THR A 637 -17.24 4.34 5.56
C THR A 637 -18.28 3.52 4.81
N ARG A 638 -19.53 3.55 5.31
CA ARG A 638 -20.69 3.18 4.51
C ARG A 638 -21.00 4.32 3.54
N SER A 639 -21.25 4.00 2.30
CA SER A 639 -21.63 5.01 1.33
C SER A 639 -22.98 4.67 0.68
N PHE A 640 -23.75 5.71 0.43
CA PHE A 640 -25.04 5.63 -0.25
C PHE A 640 -25.03 6.59 -1.43
N GLY A 641 -25.53 6.13 -2.56
CA GLY A 641 -25.54 6.90 -3.78
C GLY A 641 -26.81 6.65 -4.62
N LEU A 642 -27.11 7.61 -5.45
CA LEU A 642 -28.14 7.50 -6.48
C LEU A 642 -27.45 7.59 -7.85
N ASN A 643 -27.65 6.57 -8.68
CA ASN A 643 -27.22 6.57 -10.07
C ASN A 643 -28.42 6.90 -10.95
N VAL A 644 -28.24 7.89 -11.83
CA VAL A 644 -29.24 8.30 -12.83
C VAL A 644 -28.62 8.11 -14.19
N LYS A 645 -29.20 7.18 -14.99
CA LYS A 645 -28.75 6.90 -16.35
C LYS A 645 -29.90 7.21 -17.33
N LEU A 646 -29.63 8.11 -18.26
CA LEU A 646 -30.56 8.46 -19.31
C LEU A 646 -30.00 7.95 -20.65
N ASN A 647 -30.75 7.10 -21.33
CA ASN A 647 -30.43 6.61 -22.68
C ASN A 647 -31.36 7.31 -23.65
N PHE A 648 -30.79 7.88 -24.73
CA PHE A 648 -31.50 8.62 -25.75
C PHE A 648 -31.60 7.81 -27.05
#